data_4ee9ee7b98b31bb8f72d01322f52e3d8
#
_entry.id   4ee9ee7b98b31bb8f72d01322f52e3d8
#
_cell.length_a   1.000
_cell.length_b   1.000
_cell.length_c   1.000
_cell.angle_alpha   90.00
_cell.angle_beta   90.00
_cell.angle_gamma   90.00
#
_symmetry.space_group_name_H-M   'P 1'
#
loop_
_entity.id
_entity.type
_entity.pdbx_description
1 polymer ?
#
loop_
_entity_poly.entity_id
_entity_poly.type
_entity_poly.pdbx_seq_one_letter_code
_entity_poly.pdbx_strand_id
1 'polypeptide(L)'
;MTEGIVSSEALERLFEKSSMAIVVVSVLFTAAMVQVLIGFPGFTTEISSFAPESDSDSAEDRINEEMGASPHLLYIDVRPYSESANGGNACDDSQCNVLEIGALQQLSVDLNRVEDYSSSNGDFIVSHLNAAGIIQTALDERDGESRNLSEFSDWAELLDVVSNGEECSDAIGNDQAIASASFAASTMLHTNFEYDPICQWLDTGEGNPTPIASSTMWVIEISGDISNEDRRDLSAGVRSLLSEDGVLAYGVISDDLISHDINESTMDNLVWLLLIAVLVVVALLALAFRSFMMVAAPLMGLSAALVWTYGIVTLMGMRLSVLEVAVAPVVLGLGIDYSIHLQRAYESARNRSGSAAQAWVESISVLRLALSLAVVTTVFAFLANTFSELPPLRTFGFTLALGVVSAFIASTITVGAVHVVVEKSAGEMFHRGLRLDGIADLSTRFQQRNTARVLLIVAMITMGSVIVAIRELDTSFELTDFLSEEGMDIMEVRNEMYDSYEAAAWKSVILLVEPAEGDESIVVDDRDLLRGLERLDSRISGLPEVVNPNSGSQRPSYDGLYTILRDAVENDASFGDSYNLGIFDGGLGPTDDFSNGDVSAAISSLMINDSIGDPLRGDTWSQRTSMYVALTEDESAVKYLRMRVDVLVSNSEEAQEVSDVFAKQAQLLESDGLVGGQVHITGDVIVLNNVLSGLVLSQVESTAISLFVSMLVLVLLTRRLGQSLVVILPVGLAGAWVVGAMAMLGINWNVLTIMITALTIGLGIDYSIHVWRRIEANRNSGMRTWEAMRDMYSTTGTALLLSASTTICGFMVLLLSPIPVIQDFGVVSSISVLFSLVMALLVLPGLLAAEFRSGNGY
;
A
#
# COMPACT_ATOMS: atom_id res chain seq x y z
N MET A 1 -13.05 15.58 -45.14
CA MET A 1 -13.03 14.24 -44.51
C MET A 1 -14.23 14.20 -43.61
N THR A 2 -15.42 13.95 -44.16
CA THR A 2 -16.71 14.16 -43.48
C THR A 2 -17.67 12.98 -43.73
N GLU A 3 -17.14 11.79 -43.85
CA GLU A 3 -17.93 10.54 -43.84
C GLU A 3 -17.28 9.60 -42.84
N GLY A 4 -17.54 9.87 -41.57
CA GLY A 4 -16.98 9.12 -40.47
C GLY A 4 -18.03 8.39 -39.67
N ILE A 5 -18.11 7.14 -39.90
CA ILE A 5 -18.47 5.98 -39.05
C ILE A 5 -19.96 5.73 -38.78
N VAL A 6 -20.82 6.71 -38.55
CA VAL A 6 -22.30 6.51 -38.50
C VAL A 6 -22.97 7.81 -38.95
N SER A 7 -23.84 7.74 -39.96
CA SER A 7 -24.59 8.91 -40.40
C SER A 7 -25.56 9.35 -39.29
N SER A 8 -25.78 10.66 -39.13
CA SER A 8 -26.72 11.16 -38.10
C SER A 8 -28.13 10.59 -38.25
N GLU A 9 -28.56 10.28 -39.48
CA GLU A 9 -29.81 9.60 -39.77
C GLU A 9 -29.85 8.14 -39.28
N ALA A 10 -28.72 7.42 -39.28
CA ALA A 10 -28.68 6.06 -38.72
C ALA A 10 -28.76 6.07 -37.18
N LEU A 11 -28.12 7.03 -36.53
CA LEU A 11 -28.24 7.24 -35.09
C LEU A 11 -29.65 7.66 -34.69
N GLU A 12 -30.30 8.56 -35.44
CA GLU A 12 -31.66 8.99 -35.19
C GLU A 12 -32.63 7.80 -35.29
N ARG A 13 -32.51 6.98 -36.35
CA ARG A 13 -33.27 5.74 -36.49
C ARG A 13 -33.08 4.75 -35.39
N LEU A 14 -31.84 4.63 -34.88
CA LEU A 14 -31.46 3.76 -33.76
C LEU A 14 -32.20 4.22 -32.48
N PHE A 15 -32.12 5.50 -32.12
CA PHE A 15 -32.80 6.02 -30.94
C PHE A 15 -34.32 6.07 -31.09
N GLU A 16 -34.83 6.32 -32.27
CA GLU A 16 -36.26 6.37 -32.48
C GLU A 16 -36.94 4.98 -32.43
N LYS A 17 -36.31 3.95 -33.04
CA LYS A 17 -36.89 2.61 -33.17
C LYS A 17 -36.43 1.65 -32.08
N SER A 18 -35.21 1.78 -31.58
CA SER A 18 -34.56 0.77 -30.71
C SER A 18 -34.24 1.28 -29.29
N SER A 19 -34.75 2.46 -28.89
CA SER A 19 -34.46 3.01 -27.55
C SER A 19 -34.81 2.04 -26.40
N MET A 20 -35.96 1.37 -26.48
CA MET A 20 -36.35 0.37 -25.47
C MET A 20 -35.41 -0.84 -25.48
N ALA A 21 -34.99 -1.30 -26.66
CA ALA A 21 -34.02 -2.40 -26.77
C ALA A 21 -32.66 -2.02 -26.16
N ILE A 22 -32.18 -0.79 -26.38
CA ILE A 22 -30.93 -0.29 -25.76
C ILE A 22 -31.05 -0.32 -24.23
N VAL A 23 -32.16 0.17 -23.67
CA VAL A 23 -32.36 0.15 -22.20
C VAL A 23 -32.37 -1.28 -21.68
N VAL A 24 -33.08 -2.19 -22.35
CA VAL A 24 -33.17 -3.62 -21.95
C VAL A 24 -31.74 -4.25 -22.00
N VAL A 25 -31.02 -4.04 -23.08
CA VAL A 25 -29.63 -4.57 -23.21
C VAL A 25 -28.73 -4.00 -22.10
N SER A 26 -28.81 -2.70 -21.82
CA SER A 26 -28.04 -2.09 -20.73
C SER A 26 -28.38 -2.69 -19.37
N VAL A 27 -29.69 -2.93 -19.09
CA VAL A 27 -30.12 -3.56 -17.84
C VAL A 27 -29.64 -5.00 -17.74
N LEU A 28 -29.74 -5.78 -18.83
CA LEU A 28 -29.29 -7.19 -18.85
C LEU A 28 -27.77 -7.26 -18.69
N PHE A 29 -27.02 -6.38 -19.32
CA PHE A 29 -25.55 -6.31 -19.18
C PHE A 29 -25.17 -5.92 -17.73
N THR A 30 -25.86 -4.93 -17.15
CA THR A 30 -25.66 -4.57 -15.74
C THR A 30 -25.97 -5.74 -14.80
N ALA A 31 -27.06 -6.46 -15.02
CA ALA A 31 -27.40 -7.64 -14.21
C ALA A 31 -26.34 -8.76 -14.34
N ALA A 32 -25.81 -8.98 -15.54
CA ALA A 32 -24.71 -9.93 -15.75
C ALA A 32 -23.44 -9.52 -15.00
N MET A 33 -23.08 -8.23 -14.99
CA MET A 33 -21.91 -7.73 -14.25
C MET A 33 -22.13 -7.78 -12.74
N VAL A 34 -23.35 -7.54 -12.25
CA VAL A 34 -23.70 -7.76 -10.82
C VAL A 34 -23.49 -9.23 -10.43
N GLN A 35 -23.85 -10.17 -11.30
CA GLN A 35 -23.62 -11.59 -11.02
C GLN A 35 -22.12 -11.93 -10.91
N VAL A 36 -21.26 -11.28 -11.69
CA VAL A 36 -19.82 -11.43 -11.59
C VAL A 36 -19.30 -10.87 -10.26
N LEU A 37 -19.82 -9.71 -9.82
CA LEU A 37 -19.43 -9.07 -8.56
C LEU A 37 -19.83 -9.85 -7.30
N ILE A 38 -20.83 -10.74 -7.37
CA ILE A 38 -21.16 -11.63 -6.23
C ILE A 38 -19.98 -12.57 -5.89
N GLY A 39 -19.13 -12.90 -6.88
CA GLY A 39 -17.93 -13.69 -6.69
C GLY A 39 -16.65 -12.85 -6.52
N PHE A 40 -16.75 -11.60 -6.10
CA PHE A 40 -15.61 -10.72 -5.89
C PHE A 40 -14.72 -11.24 -4.73
N PRO A 41 -13.42 -11.48 -4.96
CA PRO A 41 -12.54 -12.12 -3.97
C PRO A 41 -12.06 -11.18 -2.84
N GLY A 42 -12.52 -9.93 -2.80
CA GLY A 42 -12.03 -8.92 -1.85
C GLY A 42 -10.86 -8.09 -2.39
N PHE A 43 -10.29 -7.24 -1.54
CA PHE A 43 -9.15 -6.40 -1.85
C PHE A 43 -7.84 -7.05 -1.38
N THR A 44 -6.75 -6.81 -2.10
CA THR A 44 -5.39 -7.19 -1.66
C THR A 44 -4.78 -6.05 -0.85
N THR A 45 -4.21 -6.38 0.31
CA THR A 45 -3.69 -5.40 1.28
C THR A 45 -2.22 -5.64 1.66
N GLU A 46 -1.57 -6.65 1.09
CA GLU A 46 -0.21 -7.03 1.41
C GLU A 46 0.83 -6.05 0.85
N ILE A 47 1.89 -5.75 1.61
CA ILE A 47 3.00 -4.89 1.17
C ILE A 47 3.66 -5.46 -0.08
N SER A 48 3.88 -6.77 -0.13
CA SER A 48 4.44 -7.47 -1.29
C SER A 48 3.64 -7.24 -2.57
N SER A 49 2.32 -7.06 -2.47
CA SER A 49 1.47 -6.76 -3.63
C SER A 49 1.72 -5.36 -4.22
N PHE A 50 2.38 -4.47 -3.47
CA PHE A 50 2.78 -3.14 -3.93
C PHE A 50 4.20 -3.12 -4.52
N ALA A 51 5.02 -4.14 -4.25
CA ALA A 51 6.38 -4.20 -4.76
C ALA A 51 6.41 -4.32 -6.29
N PRO A 52 7.36 -3.64 -6.96
CA PRO A 52 7.61 -3.88 -8.38
C PRO A 52 8.22 -5.27 -8.57
N GLU A 53 7.92 -5.92 -9.69
CA GLU A 53 8.62 -7.14 -10.09
C GLU A 53 10.12 -6.86 -10.19
N SER A 54 10.92 -7.44 -9.30
CA SER A 54 12.35 -7.18 -9.13
C SER A 54 13.14 -8.46 -8.87
N ASP A 55 14.47 -8.35 -8.89
CA ASP A 55 15.34 -9.47 -8.51
C ASP A 55 15.11 -9.89 -7.04
N SER A 56 14.75 -8.94 -6.18
CA SER A 56 14.36 -9.18 -4.78
C SER A 56 13.12 -10.05 -4.65
N ASP A 57 12.09 -9.78 -5.46
CA ASP A 57 10.85 -10.55 -5.51
C ASP A 57 11.11 -11.98 -6.00
N SER A 58 11.89 -12.09 -7.08
CA SER A 58 12.34 -13.39 -7.59
C SER A 58 13.19 -14.19 -6.59
N ALA A 59 13.98 -13.52 -5.75
CA ALA A 59 14.76 -14.15 -4.69
C ALA A 59 13.85 -14.70 -3.57
N GLU A 60 12.80 -13.96 -3.22
CA GLU A 60 11.81 -14.39 -2.23
C GLU A 60 11.02 -15.62 -2.73
N ASP A 61 10.61 -15.62 -4.00
CA ASP A 61 9.96 -16.78 -4.62
C ASP A 61 10.86 -18.03 -4.56
N ARG A 62 12.17 -17.87 -4.85
CA ARG A 62 13.12 -19.00 -4.76
C ARG A 62 13.33 -19.49 -3.32
N ILE A 63 13.36 -18.60 -2.34
CA ILE A 63 13.40 -18.95 -0.92
C ILE A 63 12.19 -19.82 -0.58
N ASN A 64 11.00 -19.38 -0.97
CA ASN A 64 9.76 -20.08 -0.69
C ASN A 64 9.69 -21.46 -1.38
N GLU A 65 10.21 -21.57 -2.60
CA GLU A 65 10.24 -22.86 -3.33
C GLU A 65 11.25 -23.88 -2.78
N GLU A 66 12.42 -23.42 -2.35
CA GLU A 66 13.54 -24.31 -2.02
C GLU A 66 13.76 -24.53 -0.51
N MET A 67 13.31 -23.57 0.32
CA MET A 67 13.49 -23.60 1.78
C MET A 67 12.16 -23.58 2.55
N GLY A 68 11.03 -23.50 1.85
CA GLY A 68 9.72 -23.27 2.45
C GLY A 68 9.41 -21.79 2.71
N ALA A 69 8.12 -21.50 2.78
CA ALA A 69 7.67 -20.13 3.02
C ALA A 69 8.11 -19.64 4.42
N SER A 70 8.60 -18.42 4.46
CA SER A 70 8.98 -17.78 5.74
C SER A 70 7.77 -17.70 6.68
N PRO A 71 7.93 -18.02 7.96
CA PRO A 71 6.86 -17.86 8.92
C PRO A 71 6.51 -16.39 9.10
N HIS A 72 5.25 -16.13 9.40
CA HIS A 72 4.72 -14.80 9.69
C HIS A 72 4.65 -14.58 11.20
N LEU A 73 5.11 -13.41 11.65
CA LEU A 73 5.16 -13.08 13.07
C LEU A 73 3.85 -12.44 13.53
N LEU A 74 3.31 -12.96 14.61
CA LEU A 74 2.22 -12.37 15.38
C LEU A 74 2.79 -11.92 16.73
N TYR A 75 2.82 -10.63 16.96
CA TYR A 75 3.28 -10.04 18.21
C TYR A 75 2.11 -9.77 19.14
N ILE A 76 2.29 -10.06 20.43
CA ILE A 76 1.28 -9.85 21.44
C ILE A 76 1.91 -9.11 22.62
N ASP A 77 1.41 -7.91 22.92
CA ASP A 77 1.72 -7.19 24.14
C ASP A 77 0.88 -7.74 25.28
N VAL A 78 1.51 -8.14 26.34
CA VAL A 78 0.86 -8.77 27.50
C VAL A 78 1.01 -7.88 28.73
N ARG A 79 -0.12 -7.43 29.30
CA ARG A 79 -0.16 -6.57 30.48
C ARG A 79 -1.17 -7.07 31.52
N PRO A 80 -0.93 -6.88 32.82
CA PRO A 80 -1.95 -7.12 33.81
C PRO A 80 -3.13 -6.15 33.69
N TYR A 81 -4.34 -6.55 34.05
CA TYR A 81 -5.45 -5.62 34.19
C TYR A 81 -5.30 -4.78 35.43
N SER A 82 -5.62 -3.49 35.37
CA SER A 82 -5.71 -2.63 36.57
C SER A 82 -7.08 -2.78 37.23
N GLU A 83 -7.11 -3.18 38.49
CA GLU A 83 -8.34 -3.18 39.28
C GLU A 83 -8.90 -1.76 39.53
N SER A 84 -8.09 -0.71 39.32
CA SER A 84 -8.47 0.69 39.53
C SER A 84 -9.29 1.33 38.44
N ALA A 85 -9.30 0.77 37.24
CA ALA A 85 -10.01 1.32 36.09
C ALA A 85 -11.40 0.70 36.00
N ASN A 86 -12.44 1.45 36.37
CA ASN A 86 -13.82 1.09 36.08
C ASN A 86 -14.04 0.97 34.57
N GLY A 87 -13.64 -0.14 33.95
CA GLY A 87 -13.76 -0.36 32.52
C GLY A 87 -12.80 -1.37 31.91
N GLY A 88 -11.91 -2.00 32.67
CA GLY A 88 -11.06 -3.09 32.15
C GLY A 88 -9.94 -2.64 31.22
N ASN A 89 -9.33 -1.48 31.50
CA ASN A 89 -8.15 -1.05 30.75
C ASN A 89 -6.89 -1.75 31.26
N ALA A 90 -5.93 -1.96 30.39
CA ALA A 90 -4.59 -2.40 30.73
C ALA A 90 -3.97 -1.48 31.79
N CYS A 91 -3.10 -2.02 32.60
CA CYS A 91 -2.47 -1.29 33.68
C CYS A 91 -1.45 -0.28 33.15
N ASP A 92 -1.44 0.93 33.74
CA ASP A 92 -0.49 1.98 33.39
C ASP A 92 0.79 1.85 34.25
N ASP A 93 1.90 1.88 33.62
CA ASP A 93 3.33 1.63 33.82
C ASP A 93 3.93 1.57 35.26
N SER A 94 3.32 2.00 36.30
CA SER A 94 4.05 2.19 37.58
C SER A 94 3.66 1.28 38.75
N GLN A 95 2.63 0.47 38.60
CA GLN A 95 2.11 -0.36 39.70
C GLN A 95 1.78 -1.81 39.31
N CYS A 96 2.08 -2.23 38.13
CA CYS A 96 1.70 -3.52 37.59
C CYS A 96 2.92 -4.36 37.30
N ASN A 97 2.79 -5.64 37.54
CA ASN A 97 3.87 -6.59 37.33
C ASN A 97 3.38 -7.82 36.56
N VAL A 98 3.74 -7.93 35.30
CA VAL A 98 3.41 -9.12 34.49
C VAL A 98 4.22 -10.33 34.90
N LEU A 99 5.32 -10.15 35.66
CA LEU A 99 6.17 -11.22 36.14
C LEU A 99 5.72 -11.78 37.51
N GLU A 100 4.56 -11.38 38.04
CA GLU A 100 3.97 -12.08 39.16
C GLU A 100 3.68 -13.55 38.77
N ILE A 101 3.96 -14.49 39.68
CA ILE A 101 3.74 -15.92 39.42
C ILE A 101 2.33 -16.21 38.91
N GLY A 102 1.31 -15.54 39.53
CA GLY A 102 -0.08 -15.68 39.09
C GLY A 102 -0.33 -15.21 37.66
N ALA A 103 0.32 -14.13 37.22
CA ALA A 103 0.25 -13.62 35.85
C ALA A 103 0.94 -14.57 34.87
N LEU A 104 2.13 -15.08 35.20
CA LEU A 104 2.86 -16.07 34.39
C LEU A 104 2.12 -17.40 34.27
N GLN A 105 1.47 -17.85 35.35
CA GLN A 105 0.62 -19.05 35.32
C GLN A 105 -0.59 -18.84 34.38
N GLN A 106 -1.21 -17.65 34.40
CA GLN A 106 -2.31 -17.33 33.51
C GLN A 106 -1.81 -17.30 32.05
N LEU A 107 -0.66 -16.67 31.80
CA LEU A 107 -0.04 -16.65 30.47
C LEU A 107 0.24 -18.07 29.95
N SER A 108 0.68 -19.00 30.82
CA SER A 108 0.85 -20.41 30.45
C SER A 108 -0.48 -21.10 30.12
N VAL A 109 -1.57 -20.76 30.81
CA VAL A 109 -2.92 -21.27 30.49
C VAL A 109 -3.39 -20.75 29.14
N ASP A 110 -3.17 -19.46 28.86
CA ASP A 110 -3.59 -18.85 27.60
C ASP A 110 -2.73 -19.34 26.43
N LEU A 111 -1.45 -19.62 26.65
CA LEU A 111 -0.62 -20.30 25.68
C LEU A 111 -1.23 -21.64 25.26
N ASN A 112 -1.57 -22.51 26.22
CA ASN A 112 -2.22 -23.78 25.91
C ASN A 112 -3.55 -23.62 25.16
N ARG A 113 -4.35 -22.56 25.47
CA ARG A 113 -5.59 -22.26 24.72
C ARG A 113 -5.30 -21.91 23.26
N VAL A 114 -4.23 -21.17 22.99
CA VAL A 114 -3.81 -20.79 21.63
C VAL A 114 -3.27 -22.00 20.88
N GLU A 115 -2.51 -22.89 21.53
CA GLU A 115 -2.05 -24.15 20.96
C GLU A 115 -3.21 -25.10 20.64
N ASP A 116 -4.20 -25.23 21.55
CA ASP A 116 -5.43 -26.00 21.32
C ASP A 116 -6.23 -25.43 20.14
N TYR A 117 -6.28 -24.10 20.01
CA TYR A 117 -6.89 -23.45 18.87
C TYR A 117 -6.14 -23.76 17.57
N SER A 118 -4.79 -23.69 17.56
CA SER A 118 -3.96 -24.07 16.42
C SER A 118 -4.21 -25.52 16.00
N SER A 119 -4.13 -26.44 16.94
CA SER A 119 -4.33 -27.87 16.69
C SER A 119 -5.72 -28.18 16.13
N SER A 120 -6.73 -27.40 16.53
CA SER A 120 -8.10 -27.54 16.03
C SER A 120 -8.30 -26.96 14.61
N ASN A 121 -7.40 -26.07 14.17
CA ASN A 121 -7.49 -25.34 12.89
C ASN A 121 -6.34 -25.62 11.93
N GLY A 122 -5.71 -26.80 12.01
CA GLY A 122 -4.73 -27.26 11.04
C GLY A 122 -3.29 -27.12 11.47
N ASP A 123 -3.04 -26.88 12.76
CA ASP A 123 -1.70 -26.82 13.35
C ASP A 123 -0.82 -25.74 12.69
N PHE A 124 -1.32 -24.52 12.72
CA PHE A 124 -0.73 -23.39 11.98
C PHE A 124 0.42 -22.68 12.70
N ILE A 125 0.63 -22.94 14.00
CA ILE A 125 1.72 -22.36 14.78
C ILE A 125 2.97 -23.20 14.58
N VAL A 126 4.04 -22.57 14.11
CA VAL A 126 5.37 -23.18 13.93
C VAL A 126 6.15 -23.15 15.24
N SER A 127 6.19 -21.98 15.85
CA SER A 127 6.86 -21.76 17.13
C SER A 127 6.19 -20.61 17.92
N HIS A 128 6.50 -20.53 19.19
CA HIS A 128 6.07 -19.41 20.02
C HIS A 128 7.11 -19.09 21.09
N LEU A 129 7.16 -17.82 21.47
CA LEU A 129 8.07 -17.35 22.50
C LEU A 129 7.35 -16.38 23.43
N ASN A 130 7.25 -16.73 24.72
CA ASN A 130 6.75 -15.83 25.77
C ASN A 130 7.47 -16.09 27.10
N ALA A 131 7.31 -15.17 28.06
CA ALA A 131 7.98 -15.22 29.34
C ALA A 131 7.69 -16.51 30.14
N ALA A 132 6.45 -17.00 30.10
CA ALA A 132 6.08 -18.23 30.83
C ALA A 132 6.70 -19.48 30.18
N GLY A 133 6.72 -19.54 28.84
CA GLY A 133 7.36 -20.64 28.09
C GLY A 133 8.86 -20.70 28.32
N ILE A 134 9.53 -19.53 28.34
CA ILE A 134 10.98 -19.46 28.63
C ILE A 134 11.30 -20.00 30.02
N ILE A 135 10.52 -19.61 31.03
CA ILE A 135 10.70 -20.10 32.40
C ILE A 135 10.42 -21.60 32.44
N GLN A 136 9.39 -22.09 31.75
CA GLN A 136 9.10 -23.52 31.68
C GLN A 136 10.24 -24.31 31.01
N THR A 137 10.80 -23.79 29.90
CA THR A 137 11.97 -24.41 29.24
C THR A 137 13.18 -24.50 30.20
N ALA A 138 13.44 -23.40 30.95
CA ALA A 138 14.52 -23.40 31.94
C ALA A 138 14.29 -24.41 33.07
N LEU A 139 13.04 -24.67 33.46
CA LEU A 139 12.67 -25.72 34.43
C LEU A 139 12.87 -27.11 33.86
N ASP A 140 12.48 -27.35 32.62
CA ASP A 140 12.55 -28.65 31.98
C ASP A 140 14.00 -29.11 31.72
N GLU A 141 14.91 -28.18 31.44
CA GLU A 141 16.33 -28.52 31.23
C GLU A 141 17.07 -28.92 32.52
N ARG A 142 16.58 -28.48 33.69
CA ARG A 142 17.32 -28.65 34.97
C ARG A 142 17.15 -29.97 35.64
N ASP A 143 16.00 -30.61 35.68
CA ASP A 143 15.72 -31.57 36.70
C ASP A 143 15.47 -33.04 36.26
N GLY A 144 15.39 -33.36 34.98
CA GLY A 144 14.99 -34.72 34.56
C GLY A 144 13.63 -35.17 35.14
N GLU A 145 13.03 -34.38 36.02
CA GLU A 145 11.64 -34.41 36.50
C GLU A 145 11.04 -33.06 36.19
N SER A 146 10.43 -32.94 34.99
CA SER A 146 9.74 -31.72 34.55
C SER A 146 8.75 -31.24 35.61
N ARG A 147 9.06 -30.11 36.26
CA ARG A 147 8.13 -29.39 37.17
C ARG A 147 7.40 -28.31 36.38
N ASN A 148 6.10 -28.25 36.52
CA ASN A 148 5.29 -27.27 35.86
C ASN A 148 5.30 -25.93 36.61
N LEU A 149 5.34 -24.80 35.88
CA LEU A 149 5.26 -23.45 36.44
C LEU A 149 4.05 -23.28 37.39
N SER A 150 2.97 -23.99 37.14
CA SER A 150 1.75 -23.98 37.98
C SER A 150 1.96 -24.56 39.40
N GLU A 151 3.07 -25.25 39.71
CA GLU A 151 3.37 -25.83 41.00
C GLU A 151 4.02 -24.82 41.97
N PHE A 152 4.52 -23.70 41.45
CA PHE A 152 5.23 -22.69 42.26
C PHE A 152 4.29 -21.64 42.81
N SER A 153 4.54 -21.20 44.05
CA SER A 153 3.76 -20.17 44.71
C SER A 153 4.46 -18.79 44.79
N ASP A 154 5.78 -18.79 44.65
CA ASP A 154 6.59 -17.58 44.69
C ASP A 154 7.91 -17.76 43.92
N TRP A 155 8.55 -16.63 43.60
CA TRP A 155 9.80 -16.59 42.83
C TRP A 155 10.99 -17.19 43.59
N ALA A 156 11.02 -17.17 44.89
CA ALA A 156 12.14 -17.72 45.65
C ALA A 156 12.21 -19.26 45.48
N GLU A 157 11.05 -19.95 45.51
CA GLU A 157 10.96 -21.37 45.25
C GLU A 157 11.34 -21.71 43.80
N LEU A 158 10.86 -20.92 42.84
CA LEU A 158 11.14 -21.11 41.41
C LEU A 158 12.64 -20.95 41.11
N LEU A 159 13.25 -19.90 41.64
CA LEU A 159 14.67 -19.61 41.43
C LEU A 159 15.61 -20.62 42.12
N ASP A 160 15.24 -21.12 43.28
CA ASP A 160 16.01 -22.16 43.94
C ASP A 160 16.11 -23.43 43.08
N VAL A 161 15.07 -23.72 42.31
CA VAL A 161 15.07 -24.84 41.35
C VAL A 161 15.86 -24.48 40.10
N VAL A 162 15.65 -23.31 39.51
CA VAL A 162 16.32 -22.93 38.25
C VAL A 162 17.82 -22.70 38.45
N SER A 163 18.24 -22.05 39.54
CA SER A 163 19.63 -21.73 39.83
C SER A 163 20.41 -22.89 40.45
N ASN A 164 19.73 -23.93 40.90
CA ASN A 164 20.36 -25.07 41.61
C ASN A 164 21.23 -24.66 42.79
N GLY A 165 20.90 -23.53 43.44
CA GLY A 165 21.60 -22.99 44.60
C GLY A 165 22.96 -22.30 44.32
N GLU A 166 23.26 -22.00 43.04
CA GLU A 166 24.46 -21.25 42.64
C GLU A 166 24.17 -19.74 42.59
N GLU A 167 25.17 -18.90 42.83
CA GLU A 167 25.05 -17.47 42.60
C GLU A 167 24.93 -17.14 41.10
N CYS A 168 24.08 -16.23 40.70
CA CYS A 168 23.78 -15.88 39.33
C CYS A 168 25.03 -15.56 38.47
N SER A 169 26.02 -14.88 39.06
CA SER A 169 27.28 -14.53 38.36
C SER A 169 28.12 -15.76 37.96
N ASP A 170 28.04 -16.84 38.71
CA ASP A 170 28.79 -18.07 38.48
C ASP A 170 28.02 -19.04 37.54
N ALA A 171 26.70 -18.98 37.59
CA ALA A 171 25.83 -19.80 36.76
C ALA A 171 25.85 -19.36 35.27
N ILE A 172 25.91 -18.06 34.98
CA ILE A 172 25.89 -17.50 33.60
C ILE A 172 27.07 -18.02 32.75
N GLY A 173 28.22 -18.24 33.33
CA GLY A 173 29.40 -18.69 32.59
C GLY A 173 29.36 -20.16 32.17
N ASN A 174 28.46 -20.96 32.74
CA ASN A 174 28.48 -22.43 32.65
C ASN A 174 27.13 -23.03 32.23
N ASP A 175 26.07 -22.28 32.12
CA ASP A 175 24.72 -22.82 31.88
C ASP A 175 23.97 -22.10 30.74
N GLN A 176 23.72 -22.88 29.73
CA GLN A 176 23.08 -22.41 28.51
C GLN A 176 21.61 -22.03 28.70
N ALA A 177 20.87 -22.72 29.56
CA ALA A 177 19.48 -22.39 29.88
C ALA A 177 19.35 -20.99 30.48
N ILE A 178 20.31 -20.66 31.38
CA ILE A 178 20.41 -19.35 32.02
C ILE A 178 20.76 -18.25 30.99
N ALA A 179 21.72 -18.52 30.12
CA ALA A 179 22.09 -17.57 29.06
C ALA A 179 20.94 -17.34 28.09
N SER A 180 20.18 -18.37 27.76
CA SER A 180 19.01 -18.30 26.91
C SER A 180 17.85 -17.56 27.55
N ALA A 181 17.53 -17.86 28.81
CA ALA A 181 16.50 -17.13 29.58
C ALA A 181 16.83 -15.64 29.70
N SER A 182 18.10 -15.31 29.83
CA SER A 182 18.62 -13.98 29.90
C SER A 182 18.46 -13.18 28.60
N PHE A 183 18.80 -13.81 27.47
CA PHE A 183 18.62 -13.19 26.16
C PHE A 183 17.14 -12.91 25.90
N ALA A 184 16.28 -13.86 26.18
CA ALA A 184 14.84 -13.72 26.02
C ALA A 184 14.23 -12.63 26.92
N ALA A 185 14.69 -12.53 28.17
CA ALA A 185 14.26 -11.47 29.06
C ALA A 185 14.60 -10.09 28.49
N SER A 186 15.77 -9.91 27.90
CA SER A 186 16.17 -8.61 27.34
C SER A 186 15.37 -8.19 26.12
N THR A 187 14.88 -9.14 25.33
CA THR A 187 14.11 -8.85 24.10
C THR A 187 12.61 -8.84 24.30
N MET A 188 12.13 -9.55 25.34
CA MET A 188 10.70 -9.77 25.58
C MET A 188 10.12 -8.87 26.66
N LEU A 189 10.95 -8.25 27.51
CA LEU A 189 10.48 -7.37 28.58
C LEU A 189 10.52 -5.90 28.13
N HIS A 190 9.65 -5.10 28.72
CA HIS A 190 9.57 -3.66 28.47
C HIS A 190 10.94 -2.98 28.62
N THR A 191 11.28 -2.07 27.70
CA THR A 191 12.55 -1.34 27.67
C THR A 191 12.85 -0.53 28.95
N ASN A 192 11.82 -0.18 29.76
CA ASN A 192 11.97 0.46 31.06
C ASN A 192 12.36 -0.52 32.19
N PHE A 193 12.60 -1.76 31.88
CA PHE A 193 13.13 -2.72 32.85
C PHE A 193 14.57 -2.36 33.18
N GLU A 194 14.79 -1.71 34.36
CA GLU A 194 16.03 -1.01 34.72
C GLU A 194 17.17 -1.92 35.20
N TYR A 195 16.98 -3.22 35.22
CA TYR A 195 17.93 -4.11 35.88
C TYR A 195 18.69 -4.94 34.86
N ASP A 196 19.90 -5.38 35.25
CA ASP A 196 20.60 -6.41 34.46
C ASP A 196 19.69 -7.64 34.33
N PRO A 197 19.08 -7.87 33.15
CA PRO A 197 18.01 -8.87 33.01
C PRO A 197 18.47 -10.26 33.39
N ILE A 198 19.75 -10.53 33.27
CA ILE A 198 20.37 -11.83 33.51
C ILE A 198 20.29 -12.22 35.00
N CYS A 199 20.79 -11.34 35.85
CA CYS A 199 20.88 -11.70 37.26
C CYS A 199 19.58 -11.48 38.04
N GLN A 200 18.67 -10.64 37.50
CA GLN A 200 17.42 -10.40 38.23
C GLN A 200 16.32 -11.42 37.96
N TRP A 201 16.34 -12.07 36.84
CA TRP A 201 15.50 -13.25 36.69
C TRP A 201 15.90 -14.39 37.63
N LEU A 202 17.15 -14.36 38.11
CA LEU A 202 17.78 -15.49 38.76
C LEU A 202 18.40 -15.16 40.09
N ASP A 203 18.64 -13.88 40.44
CA ASP A 203 19.18 -13.45 41.71
C ASP A 203 18.17 -12.60 42.46
N THR A 204 17.58 -13.21 43.44
CA THR A 204 16.53 -12.62 44.22
C THR A 204 17.01 -11.78 45.39
N GLY A 205 18.29 -11.53 45.55
CA GLY A 205 18.90 -10.73 46.59
C GLY A 205 18.17 -10.72 47.96
N GLU A 206 18.82 -10.49 49.02
CA GLU A 206 18.18 -10.48 50.36
C GLU A 206 17.04 -9.43 50.44
N GLY A 207 15.78 -9.85 50.26
CA GLY A 207 14.64 -9.05 50.67
C GLY A 207 13.49 -8.84 49.71
N ASN A 208 13.63 -9.02 48.42
CA ASN A 208 12.49 -8.94 47.48
C ASN A 208 12.70 -9.79 46.24
N PRO A 209 12.19 -11.01 46.22
CA PRO A 209 12.50 -11.99 45.23
C PRO A 209 11.71 -11.86 43.92
N THR A 210 10.73 -10.98 43.80
CA THR A 210 9.90 -10.89 42.60
C THR A 210 10.44 -9.87 41.61
N PRO A 211 10.85 -10.26 40.41
CA PRO A 211 11.21 -9.32 39.37
C PRO A 211 9.99 -8.51 38.95
N ILE A 212 10.20 -7.28 38.44
CA ILE A 212 9.12 -6.36 38.11
C ILE A 212 9.27 -5.92 36.67
N ALA A 213 8.27 -6.22 35.85
CA ALA A 213 8.13 -5.70 34.48
C ALA A 213 6.67 -5.28 34.23
N SER A 214 6.46 -4.12 33.62
CA SER A 214 5.11 -3.61 33.36
C SER A 214 4.40 -4.42 32.28
N SER A 215 5.14 -4.94 31.32
CA SER A 215 4.63 -5.75 30.23
C SER A 215 5.66 -6.76 29.71
N THR A 216 5.18 -7.74 28.97
CA THR A 216 6.02 -8.68 28.25
C THR A 216 5.50 -8.92 26.84
N MET A 217 6.38 -9.11 25.89
CA MET A 217 6.05 -9.49 24.53
C MET A 217 5.87 -11.01 24.42
N TRP A 218 4.85 -11.43 23.70
CA TRP A 218 4.66 -12.80 23.25
C TRP A 218 4.72 -12.83 21.74
N VAL A 219 5.59 -13.65 21.15
CA VAL A 219 5.73 -13.81 19.71
C VAL A 219 5.23 -15.19 19.33
N ILE A 220 4.42 -15.25 18.29
CA ILE A 220 3.94 -16.50 17.68
C ILE A 220 4.35 -16.48 16.21
N GLU A 221 4.98 -17.56 15.75
CA GLU A 221 5.31 -17.80 14.35
C GLU A 221 4.20 -18.61 13.69
N ILE A 222 3.56 -18.04 12.69
CA ILE A 222 2.51 -18.70 11.90
C ILE A 222 3.11 -19.21 10.59
N SER A 223 2.76 -20.42 10.19
CA SER A 223 3.26 -21.06 8.97
C SER A 223 3.00 -20.20 7.72
N GLY A 224 4.04 -19.94 6.94
CA GLY A 224 3.95 -19.25 5.66
C GLY A 224 3.30 -20.09 4.55
N ASP A 225 3.17 -21.42 4.71
CA ASP A 225 2.57 -22.31 3.71
C ASP A 225 1.03 -22.19 3.66
N ILE A 226 0.44 -21.47 4.60
CA ILE A 226 -1.01 -21.25 4.68
C ILE A 226 -1.39 -20.09 3.77
N SER A 227 -2.58 -20.19 3.15
CA SER A 227 -3.06 -19.09 2.30
C SER A 227 -3.19 -17.76 3.09
N ASN A 228 -2.94 -16.63 2.43
CA ASN A 228 -3.01 -15.31 3.07
C ASN A 228 -4.40 -15.01 3.66
N GLU A 229 -5.48 -15.55 3.07
CA GLU A 229 -6.84 -15.40 3.57
C GLU A 229 -7.03 -16.19 4.88
N ASP A 230 -6.63 -17.47 4.89
CA ASP A 230 -6.73 -18.32 6.08
C ASP A 230 -5.85 -17.76 7.22
N ARG A 231 -4.64 -17.30 6.91
CA ARG A 231 -3.70 -16.75 7.89
C ARG A 231 -4.24 -15.48 8.57
N ARG A 232 -4.88 -14.60 7.80
CA ARG A 232 -5.59 -13.42 8.34
C ARG A 232 -6.72 -13.81 9.28
N ASP A 233 -7.54 -14.78 8.90
CA ASP A 233 -8.65 -15.26 9.71
C ASP A 233 -8.18 -15.96 10.99
N LEU A 234 -7.09 -16.75 10.90
CA LEU A 234 -6.48 -17.41 12.05
C LEU A 234 -5.87 -16.39 13.03
N SER A 235 -5.16 -15.38 12.54
CA SER A 235 -4.62 -14.29 13.37
C SER A 235 -5.74 -13.50 14.08
N ALA A 236 -6.84 -13.21 13.38
CA ALA A 236 -8.02 -12.58 13.96
C ALA A 236 -8.70 -13.50 15.00
N GLY A 237 -8.69 -14.82 14.77
CA GLY A 237 -9.17 -15.82 15.72
C GLY A 237 -8.35 -15.83 17.01
N VAL A 238 -7.03 -15.77 16.92
CA VAL A 238 -6.14 -15.66 18.10
C VAL A 238 -6.44 -14.38 18.88
N ARG A 239 -6.55 -13.22 18.21
CA ARG A 239 -6.95 -11.96 18.83
C ARG A 239 -8.29 -12.06 19.57
N SER A 240 -9.28 -12.66 18.93
CA SER A 240 -10.61 -12.85 19.55
C SER A 240 -10.56 -13.78 20.75
N LEU A 241 -9.78 -14.88 20.67
CA LEU A 241 -9.62 -15.82 21.76
C LEU A 241 -8.99 -15.19 23.01
N LEU A 242 -7.98 -14.34 22.83
CA LEU A 242 -7.26 -13.66 23.90
C LEU A 242 -8.07 -12.48 24.49
N SER A 243 -8.94 -11.86 23.69
CA SER A 243 -9.80 -10.75 24.17
C SER A 243 -10.87 -11.19 25.18
N GLU A 244 -11.15 -12.48 25.31
CA GLU A 244 -12.14 -13.04 26.24
C GLU A 244 -11.58 -13.24 27.66
N ASP A 245 -10.28 -13.00 27.88
CA ASP A 245 -9.68 -13.17 29.20
C ASP A 245 -9.88 -11.94 30.08
N GLY A 246 -10.02 -12.15 31.38
CA GLY A 246 -10.28 -11.11 32.39
C GLY A 246 -9.12 -10.84 33.35
N VAL A 247 -7.97 -11.53 33.22
CA VAL A 247 -6.81 -11.43 34.11
C VAL A 247 -5.68 -10.66 33.48
N LEU A 248 -5.40 -10.94 32.21
CA LEU A 248 -4.38 -10.27 31.41
C LEU A 248 -5.04 -9.53 30.23
N ALA A 249 -4.48 -8.38 29.89
CA ALA A 249 -4.81 -7.63 28.69
C ALA A 249 -3.82 -7.98 27.58
N TYR A 250 -4.33 -8.23 26.38
CA TYR A 250 -3.55 -8.62 25.22
C TYR A 250 -3.73 -7.62 24.08
N GLY A 251 -2.64 -7.00 23.67
CA GLY A 251 -2.57 -6.21 22.43
C GLY A 251 -1.95 -7.05 21.31
N VAL A 252 -2.76 -7.47 20.33
CA VAL A 252 -2.32 -8.39 19.27
C VAL A 252 -2.09 -7.64 17.97
N ILE A 253 -0.91 -7.81 17.33
CA ILE A 253 -0.56 -7.17 16.08
C ILE A 253 0.23 -8.12 15.17
N SER A 254 -0.05 -8.06 13.88
CA SER A 254 0.74 -8.63 12.78
C SER A 254 0.38 -7.93 11.47
N ASP A 255 1.21 -8.10 10.43
CA ASP A 255 0.89 -7.61 9.09
C ASP A 255 -0.38 -8.25 8.53
N ASP A 256 -0.61 -9.54 8.82
CA ASP A 256 -1.85 -10.24 8.45
C ASP A 256 -3.07 -9.64 9.15
N LEU A 257 -2.95 -9.28 10.43
CA LEU A 257 -4.04 -8.68 11.21
C LEU A 257 -4.32 -7.24 10.75
N ILE A 258 -3.28 -6.45 10.47
CA ILE A 258 -3.40 -5.14 9.84
C ILE A 258 -4.12 -5.26 8.50
N SER A 259 -3.72 -6.22 7.68
CA SER A 259 -4.37 -6.49 6.39
C SER A 259 -5.84 -6.92 6.54
N HIS A 260 -6.16 -7.71 7.57
CA HIS A 260 -7.54 -8.08 7.91
C HIS A 260 -8.39 -6.85 8.24
N ASP A 261 -7.90 -5.98 9.13
CA ASP A 261 -8.62 -4.79 9.60
C ASP A 261 -8.76 -3.74 8.49
N ILE A 262 -7.73 -3.58 7.62
CA ILE A 262 -7.82 -2.75 6.41
C ILE A 262 -8.93 -3.26 5.49
N ASN A 263 -9.01 -4.57 5.29
CA ASN A 263 -9.99 -5.19 4.40
C ASN A 263 -11.42 -4.99 4.90
N GLU A 264 -11.68 -5.26 6.18
CA GLU A 264 -12.98 -5.08 6.82
C GLU A 264 -13.41 -3.60 6.77
N SER A 265 -12.53 -2.71 7.22
CA SER A 265 -12.75 -1.26 7.20
C SER A 265 -12.96 -0.71 5.78
N THR A 266 -12.23 -1.24 4.80
CA THR A 266 -12.32 -0.82 3.40
C THR A 266 -13.69 -1.11 2.80
N MET A 267 -14.25 -2.31 3.06
CA MET A 267 -15.56 -2.70 2.54
C MET A 267 -16.68 -1.86 3.12
N ASP A 268 -16.66 -1.61 4.43
CA ASP A 268 -17.67 -0.79 5.09
C ASP A 268 -17.59 0.67 4.61
N ASN A 269 -16.39 1.21 4.47
CA ASN A 269 -16.17 2.57 3.99
C ASN A 269 -16.58 2.76 2.54
N LEU A 270 -16.33 1.78 1.65
CA LEU A 270 -16.74 1.85 0.25
C LEU A 270 -18.26 2.10 0.13
N VAL A 271 -19.07 1.38 0.90
CA VAL A 271 -20.55 1.52 0.86
C VAL A 271 -20.96 2.91 1.30
N TRP A 272 -20.44 3.41 2.41
CA TRP A 272 -20.76 4.74 2.93
C TRP A 272 -20.32 5.87 2.00
N LEU A 273 -19.08 5.82 1.50
CA LEU A 273 -18.55 6.80 0.56
C LEU A 273 -19.36 6.84 -0.74
N LEU A 274 -19.75 5.67 -1.26
CA LEU A 274 -20.59 5.56 -2.44
C LEU A 274 -21.98 6.19 -2.21
N LEU A 275 -22.63 5.90 -1.08
CA LEU A 275 -23.93 6.48 -0.73
C LEU A 275 -23.86 8.01 -0.62
N ILE A 276 -22.85 8.55 0.06
CA ILE A 276 -22.66 9.99 0.20
C ILE A 276 -22.33 10.62 -1.16
N ALA A 277 -21.47 10.00 -1.98
CA ALA A 277 -21.14 10.49 -3.32
C ALA A 277 -22.41 10.58 -4.20
N VAL A 278 -23.25 9.55 -4.20
CA VAL A 278 -24.51 9.56 -4.92
C VAL A 278 -25.42 10.66 -4.40
N LEU A 279 -25.55 10.86 -3.09
CA LEU A 279 -26.39 11.89 -2.49
C LEU A 279 -25.90 13.30 -2.89
N VAL A 280 -24.59 13.55 -2.84
CA VAL A 280 -23.98 14.83 -3.26
C VAL A 280 -24.25 15.09 -4.75
N VAL A 281 -24.06 14.09 -5.59
CA VAL A 281 -24.33 14.17 -7.03
C VAL A 281 -25.82 14.44 -7.30
N VAL A 282 -26.72 13.76 -6.60
CA VAL A 282 -28.18 14.04 -6.68
C VAL A 282 -28.49 15.48 -6.32
N ALA A 283 -27.96 15.97 -5.21
CA ALA A 283 -28.21 17.34 -4.75
C ALA A 283 -27.72 18.38 -5.76
N LEU A 284 -26.52 18.19 -6.32
CA LEU A 284 -25.94 19.10 -7.32
C LEU A 284 -26.71 19.08 -8.64
N LEU A 285 -27.08 17.91 -9.14
CA LEU A 285 -27.91 17.77 -10.34
C LEU A 285 -29.29 18.38 -10.14
N ALA A 286 -29.92 18.14 -8.98
CA ALA A 286 -31.23 18.72 -8.65
C ALA A 286 -31.18 20.26 -8.63
N LEU A 287 -30.07 20.82 -8.08
CA LEU A 287 -29.83 22.28 -8.11
C LEU A 287 -29.64 22.79 -9.53
N ALA A 288 -28.88 22.04 -10.37
CA ALA A 288 -28.55 22.43 -11.74
C ALA A 288 -29.74 22.39 -12.68
N PHE A 289 -30.52 21.31 -12.66
CA PHE A 289 -31.55 21.03 -13.67
C PHE A 289 -32.99 21.18 -13.18
N ARG A 290 -33.22 21.10 -11.87
CA ARG A 290 -34.55 21.22 -11.23
C ARG A 290 -35.63 20.34 -11.86
N SER A 291 -35.23 19.19 -12.42
CA SER A 291 -36.09 18.23 -13.07
C SER A 291 -35.71 16.82 -12.63
N PHE A 292 -36.68 16.03 -12.16
CA PHE A 292 -36.47 14.66 -11.69
C PHE A 292 -35.81 13.77 -12.76
N MET A 293 -36.28 13.87 -13.99
CA MET A 293 -35.72 13.05 -15.09
C MET A 293 -34.29 13.40 -15.45
N MET A 294 -33.96 14.72 -15.42
CA MET A 294 -32.59 15.20 -15.68
C MET A 294 -31.61 14.84 -14.56
N VAL A 295 -32.10 14.38 -13.42
CA VAL A 295 -31.31 13.84 -12.30
C VAL A 295 -31.26 12.32 -12.36
N ALA A 296 -32.42 11.67 -12.51
CA ALA A 296 -32.51 10.22 -12.41
C ALA A 296 -31.82 9.49 -13.57
N ALA A 297 -31.95 9.97 -14.81
CA ALA A 297 -31.36 9.30 -15.97
C ALA A 297 -29.82 9.25 -15.94
N PRO A 298 -29.08 10.36 -15.65
CA PRO A 298 -27.63 10.28 -15.43
C PRO A 298 -27.23 9.36 -14.29
N LEU A 299 -27.93 9.39 -13.17
CA LEU A 299 -27.61 8.51 -12.03
C LEU A 299 -27.75 7.03 -12.40
N MET A 300 -28.81 6.66 -13.09
CA MET A 300 -28.96 5.28 -13.60
C MET A 300 -27.81 4.89 -14.54
N GLY A 301 -27.42 5.81 -15.44
CA GLY A 301 -26.30 5.58 -16.34
C GLY A 301 -24.97 5.42 -15.60
N LEU A 302 -24.69 6.29 -14.63
CA LEU A 302 -23.45 6.25 -13.86
C LEU A 302 -23.38 5.04 -12.91
N SER A 303 -24.50 4.69 -12.27
CA SER A 303 -24.55 3.46 -11.47
C SER A 303 -24.30 2.21 -12.32
N ALA A 304 -24.87 2.16 -13.53
CA ALA A 304 -24.57 1.08 -14.46
C ALA A 304 -23.08 1.09 -14.89
N ALA A 305 -22.51 2.26 -15.15
CA ALA A 305 -21.10 2.39 -15.52
C ALA A 305 -20.15 1.88 -14.42
N LEU A 306 -20.44 2.16 -13.13
CA LEU A 306 -19.66 1.60 -12.01
C LEU A 306 -19.74 0.07 -11.96
N VAL A 307 -20.93 -0.48 -12.07
CA VAL A 307 -21.13 -1.94 -12.10
C VAL A 307 -20.39 -2.57 -13.29
N TRP A 308 -20.40 -1.93 -14.46
CA TRP A 308 -19.64 -2.40 -15.62
C TRP A 308 -18.15 -2.35 -15.38
N THR A 309 -17.66 -1.28 -14.77
CA THR A 309 -16.22 -1.09 -14.47
C THR A 309 -15.71 -2.20 -13.56
N TYR A 310 -16.26 -2.31 -12.37
CA TYR A 310 -15.81 -3.32 -11.41
C TYR A 310 -16.10 -4.75 -11.91
N GLY A 311 -17.28 -4.98 -12.55
CA GLY A 311 -17.61 -6.29 -13.09
C GLY A 311 -16.68 -6.76 -14.20
N ILE A 312 -16.23 -5.86 -15.09
CA ILE A 312 -15.28 -6.22 -16.15
C ILE A 312 -13.90 -6.49 -15.56
N VAL A 313 -13.42 -5.67 -14.62
CA VAL A 313 -12.11 -5.87 -13.97
C VAL A 313 -12.08 -7.19 -13.21
N THR A 314 -13.13 -7.50 -12.45
CA THR A 314 -13.28 -8.80 -11.78
C THR A 314 -13.33 -9.97 -12.77
N LEU A 315 -14.05 -9.81 -13.89
CA LEU A 315 -14.13 -10.83 -14.94
C LEU A 315 -12.77 -11.10 -15.60
N MET A 316 -11.91 -10.08 -15.66
CA MET A 316 -10.54 -10.22 -16.17
C MET A 316 -9.59 -10.91 -15.18
N GLY A 317 -10.05 -11.21 -13.95
CA GLY A 317 -9.25 -11.83 -12.92
C GLY A 317 -8.20 -10.89 -12.29
N MET A 318 -8.36 -9.57 -12.46
CA MET A 318 -7.43 -8.60 -11.87
C MET A 318 -7.69 -8.51 -10.36
N ARG A 319 -6.63 -8.56 -9.56
CA ARG A 319 -6.70 -8.33 -8.12
C ARG A 319 -6.84 -6.83 -7.87
N LEU A 320 -7.86 -6.45 -7.11
CA LEU A 320 -8.09 -5.07 -6.72
C LEU A 320 -7.41 -4.81 -5.37
N SER A 321 -6.71 -3.70 -5.27
CA SER A 321 -6.13 -3.22 -4.01
C SER A 321 -7.09 -2.25 -3.32
N VAL A 322 -6.75 -1.82 -2.11
CA VAL A 322 -7.51 -0.79 -1.36
C VAL A 322 -7.65 0.52 -2.15
N LEU A 323 -6.71 0.80 -3.08
CA LEU A 323 -6.74 2.01 -3.91
C LEU A 323 -8.02 2.11 -4.75
N GLU A 324 -8.53 0.98 -5.22
CA GLU A 324 -9.71 0.93 -6.09
C GLU A 324 -10.99 1.40 -5.40
N VAL A 325 -11.02 1.55 -4.09
CA VAL A 325 -12.14 2.21 -3.37
C VAL A 325 -12.35 3.64 -3.87
N ALA A 326 -11.26 4.35 -4.16
CA ALA A 326 -11.34 5.72 -4.67
C ALA A 326 -11.88 5.79 -6.12
N VAL A 327 -11.88 4.71 -6.89
CA VAL A 327 -12.36 4.69 -8.28
C VAL A 327 -13.84 5.06 -8.36
N ALA A 328 -14.67 4.58 -7.45
CA ALA A 328 -16.12 4.81 -7.51
C ALA A 328 -16.50 6.30 -7.42
N PRO A 329 -16.07 7.08 -6.41
CA PRO A 329 -16.31 8.52 -6.35
C PRO A 329 -15.69 9.28 -7.52
N VAL A 330 -14.50 8.87 -7.97
CA VAL A 330 -13.82 9.47 -9.13
C VAL A 330 -14.62 9.31 -10.41
N VAL A 331 -15.03 8.08 -10.73
CA VAL A 331 -15.83 7.78 -11.93
C VAL A 331 -17.19 8.47 -11.87
N LEU A 332 -17.82 8.56 -10.70
CA LEU A 332 -19.07 9.35 -10.53
C LEU A 332 -18.82 10.82 -10.81
N GLY A 333 -17.77 11.41 -10.23
CA GLY A 333 -17.42 12.80 -10.41
C GLY A 333 -17.09 13.18 -11.85
N LEU A 334 -16.34 12.31 -12.56
CA LEU A 334 -15.96 12.53 -13.96
C LEU A 334 -17.08 12.18 -14.94
N GLY A 335 -17.79 11.10 -14.69
CA GLY A 335 -18.81 10.61 -15.59
C GLY A 335 -20.03 11.53 -15.68
N ILE A 336 -20.30 12.28 -14.58
CA ILE A 336 -21.42 13.23 -14.56
C ILE A 336 -21.22 14.39 -15.55
N ASP A 337 -19.96 14.76 -15.83
CA ASP A 337 -19.61 15.81 -16.78
C ASP A 337 -20.16 15.55 -18.17
N TYR A 338 -20.00 14.32 -18.66
CA TYR A 338 -20.55 13.93 -19.97
C TYR A 338 -22.06 14.08 -20.01
N SER A 339 -22.72 13.66 -18.93
CA SER A 339 -24.17 13.78 -18.80
C SER A 339 -24.64 15.23 -18.73
N ILE A 340 -23.96 16.11 -17.98
CA ILE A 340 -24.30 17.54 -17.85
C ILE A 340 -24.18 18.23 -19.21
N HIS A 341 -23.08 18.00 -19.94
CA HIS A 341 -22.87 18.60 -21.25
C HIS A 341 -23.92 18.14 -22.27
N LEU A 342 -24.18 16.83 -22.33
CA LEU A 342 -25.19 16.26 -23.23
C LEU A 342 -26.59 16.74 -22.91
N GLN A 343 -26.97 16.79 -21.64
CA GLN A 343 -28.29 17.24 -21.22
C GLN A 343 -28.53 18.73 -21.51
N ARG A 344 -27.50 19.59 -21.30
CA ARG A 344 -27.63 21.02 -21.67
C ARG A 344 -27.76 21.20 -23.18
N ALA A 345 -27.03 20.46 -23.96
CA ALA A 345 -27.16 20.48 -25.40
C ALA A 345 -28.54 19.96 -25.84
N TYR A 346 -29.00 18.88 -25.18
CA TYR A 346 -30.35 18.33 -25.40
C TYR A 346 -31.46 19.33 -25.10
N GLU A 347 -31.42 20.01 -23.96
CA GLU A 347 -32.36 21.08 -23.62
C GLU A 347 -32.40 22.17 -24.71
N SER A 348 -31.24 22.56 -25.21
CA SER A 348 -31.15 23.57 -26.28
C SER A 348 -31.64 23.04 -27.64
N ALA A 349 -31.33 21.78 -27.97
CA ALA A 349 -31.76 21.15 -29.22
C ALA A 349 -33.26 20.84 -29.19
N ARG A 350 -33.81 20.39 -28.06
CA ARG A 350 -35.22 19.99 -27.92
C ARG A 350 -36.19 21.13 -28.19
N ASN A 351 -35.80 22.36 -27.87
CA ASN A 351 -36.58 23.56 -28.21
C ASN A 351 -36.73 23.80 -29.73
N ARG A 352 -35.88 23.14 -30.55
CA ARG A 352 -35.83 23.30 -32.02
C ARG A 352 -36.26 22.05 -32.75
N SER A 353 -36.16 20.89 -32.13
CA SER A 353 -36.34 19.56 -32.76
C SER A 353 -37.75 19.04 -32.52
N GLY A 354 -38.30 18.30 -33.51
CA GLY A 354 -39.65 17.75 -33.47
C GLY A 354 -39.79 16.48 -32.56
N SER A 355 -38.64 15.80 -32.27
CA SER A 355 -38.66 14.59 -31.44
C SER A 355 -37.52 14.54 -30.45
N ALA A 356 -37.68 13.76 -29.36
CA ALA A 356 -36.64 13.54 -28.36
C ALA A 356 -35.39 12.85 -28.98
N ALA A 357 -35.60 11.89 -29.85
CA ALA A 357 -34.54 11.18 -30.56
C ALA A 357 -33.70 12.12 -31.43
N GLN A 358 -34.38 13.00 -32.19
CA GLN A 358 -33.71 13.99 -33.02
C GLN A 358 -32.89 14.99 -32.18
N ALA A 359 -33.47 15.47 -31.07
CA ALA A 359 -32.79 16.39 -30.15
C ALA A 359 -31.56 15.77 -29.51
N TRP A 360 -31.62 14.48 -29.10
CA TRP A 360 -30.50 13.78 -28.54
C TRP A 360 -29.35 13.57 -29.53
N VAL A 361 -29.67 13.17 -30.76
CA VAL A 361 -28.68 12.99 -31.84
C VAL A 361 -28.07 14.34 -32.25
N GLU A 362 -28.84 15.42 -32.30
CA GLU A 362 -28.32 16.77 -32.51
C GLU A 362 -27.31 17.13 -31.41
N SER A 363 -27.62 16.83 -30.15
CA SER A 363 -26.72 17.07 -29.00
C SER A 363 -25.41 16.32 -29.11
N ILE A 364 -25.47 15.03 -29.41
CA ILE A 364 -24.27 14.21 -29.68
C ILE A 364 -23.49 14.81 -30.86
N SER A 365 -24.14 15.17 -31.95
CA SER A 365 -23.46 15.67 -33.16
C SER A 365 -22.70 16.97 -32.92
N VAL A 366 -23.26 17.87 -32.11
CA VAL A 366 -22.62 19.14 -31.71
C VAL A 366 -21.44 18.93 -30.80
N LEU A 367 -21.54 18.00 -29.87
CA LEU A 367 -20.53 17.76 -28.82
C LEU A 367 -19.53 16.65 -29.18
N ARG A 368 -19.80 15.82 -30.20
CA ARG A 368 -19.04 14.60 -30.51
C ARG A 368 -17.52 14.77 -30.49
N LEU A 369 -17.03 15.82 -31.13
CA LEU A 369 -15.60 16.02 -31.25
C LEU A 369 -14.97 16.43 -29.91
N ALA A 370 -15.60 17.34 -29.18
CA ALA A 370 -15.09 17.79 -27.89
C ALA A 370 -15.13 16.66 -26.86
N LEU A 371 -16.28 15.98 -26.71
CA LEU A 371 -16.42 14.88 -25.76
C LEU A 371 -15.54 13.67 -26.09
N SER A 372 -15.43 13.28 -27.38
CA SER A 372 -14.56 12.16 -27.74
C SER A 372 -13.09 12.47 -27.47
N LEU A 373 -12.66 13.70 -27.71
CA LEU A 373 -11.28 14.10 -27.42
C LEU A 373 -11.03 14.15 -25.91
N ALA A 374 -11.96 14.71 -25.13
CA ALA A 374 -11.93 14.71 -23.69
C ALA A 374 -11.78 13.29 -23.15
N VAL A 375 -12.65 12.38 -23.55
CA VAL A 375 -12.56 10.97 -23.15
C VAL A 375 -11.22 10.35 -23.56
N VAL A 376 -10.76 10.54 -24.79
CA VAL A 376 -9.49 9.98 -25.26
C VAL A 376 -8.31 10.50 -24.44
N THR A 377 -8.24 11.80 -24.17
CA THR A 377 -7.13 12.37 -23.38
C THR A 377 -7.15 11.87 -21.93
N THR A 378 -8.33 11.80 -21.31
CA THR A 378 -8.47 11.31 -19.94
C THR A 378 -8.18 9.82 -19.82
N VAL A 379 -8.68 9.00 -20.75
CA VAL A 379 -8.39 7.56 -20.81
C VAL A 379 -6.88 7.32 -20.96
N PHE A 380 -6.22 8.02 -21.87
CA PHE A 380 -4.77 7.88 -22.02
C PHE A 380 -3.97 8.41 -20.84
N ALA A 381 -4.45 9.45 -20.15
CA ALA A 381 -3.82 9.93 -18.92
C ALA A 381 -3.88 8.86 -17.82
N PHE A 382 -5.00 8.15 -17.67
CA PHE A 382 -5.09 7.04 -16.73
C PHE A 382 -4.32 5.81 -17.17
N LEU A 383 -4.37 5.46 -18.48
CA LEU A 383 -3.59 4.36 -19.02
C LEU A 383 -2.08 4.61 -18.94
N ALA A 384 -1.62 5.86 -18.80
CA ALA A 384 -0.20 6.12 -18.55
C ALA A 384 0.30 5.43 -17.27
N ASN A 385 -0.56 5.27 -16.26
CA ASN A 385 -0.22 4.56 -15.04
C ASN A 385 -0.07 3.03 -15.24
N THR A 386 -0.58 2.46 -16.33
CA THR A 386 -0.37 1.03 -16.62
C THR A 386 1.08 0.70 -16.99
N PHE A 387 1.90 1.71 -17.25
CA PHE A 387 3.35 1.56 -17.45
C PHE A 387 4.15 1.65 -16.14
N SER A 388 3.48 1.95 -15.02
CA SER A 388 4.11 1.94 -13.70
C SER A 388 4.72 0.58 -13.39
N GLU A 389 5.83 0.55 -12.69
CA GLU A 389 6.42 -0.68 -12.17
C GLU A 389 5.57 -1.26 -11.05
N LEU A 390 4.78 -0.44 -10.36
CA LEU A 390 3.95 -0.84 -9.22
C LEU A 390 2.62 -1.46 -9.68
N PRO A 391 2.34 -2.74 -9.34
CA PRO A 391 1.12 -3.43 -9.79
C PRO A 391 -0.19 -2.72 -9.41
N PRO A 392 -0.38 -2.20 -8.18
CA PRO A 392 -1.62 -1.52 -7.82
C PRO A 392 -1.87 -0.26 -8.64
N LEU A 393 -0.83 0.49 -9.04
CA LEU A 393 -0.98 1.66 -9.90
C LEU A 393 -1.41 1.28 -11.32
N ARG A 394 -0.90 0.14 -11.83
CA ARG A 394 -1.34 -0.41 -13.13
C ARG A 394 -2.82 -0.71 -13.11
N THR A 395 -3.27 -1.45 -12.08
CA THR A 395 -4.67 -1.85 -11.92
C THR A 395 -5.59 -0.66 -11.73
N PHE A 396 -5.21 0.28 -10.86
CA PHE A 396 -5.96 1.50 -10.60
C PHE A 396 -6.11 2.37 -11.85
N GLY A 397 -5.00 2.60 -12.59
CA GLY A 397 -5.01 3.36 -13.83
C GLY A 397 -5.89 2.73 -14.90
N PHE A 398 -5.81 1.41 -15.06
CA PHE A 398 -6.66 0.66 -15.99
C PHE A 398 -8.14 0.73 -15.59
N THR A 399 -8.45 0.53 -14.30
CA THR A 399 -9.81 0.57 -13.76
C THR A 399 -10.45 1.94 -13.94
N LEU A 400 -9.70 3.03 -13.69
CA LEU A 400 -10.16 4.39 -13.95
C LEU A 400 -10.40 4.65 -15.44
N ALA A 401 -9.48 4.21 -16.30
CA ALA A 401 -9.65 4.35 -17.75
C ALA A 401 -10.91 3.64 -18.25
N LEU A 402 -11.13 2.41 -17.78
CA LEU A 402 -12.33 1.63 -18.08
C LEU A 402 -13.59 2.31 -17.51
N GLY A 403 -13.50 2.87 -16.31
CA GLY A 403 -14.58 3.64 -15.67
C GLY A 403 -15.01 4.85 -16.50
N VAL A 404 -14.06 5.62 -17.01
CA VAL A 404 -14.31 6.77 -17.89
C VAL A 404 -14.98 6.33 -19.18
N VAL A 405 -14.50 5.25 -19.81
CA VAL A 405 -15.13 4.70 -21.04
C VAL A 405 -16.55 4.21 -20.75
N SER A 406 -16.75 3.49 -19.65
CA SER A 406 -18.05 2.99 -19.23
C SER A 406 -19.04 4.14 -18.96
N ALA A 407 -18.59 5.17 -18.27
CA ALA A 407 -19.38 6.38 -17.98
C ALA A 407 -19.74 7.14 -19.25
N PHE A 408 -18.81 7.26 -20.20
CA PHE A 408 -19.07 7.90 -21.49
C PHE A 408 -20.10 7.12 -22.32
N ILE A 409 -19.97 5.80 -22.40
CA ILE A 409 -20.93 4.94 -23.12
C ILE A 409 -22.31 5.03 -22.46
N ALA A 410 -22.36 4.90 -21.13
CA ALA A 410 -23.62 4.97 -20.40
C ALA A 410 -24.29 6.34 -20.57
N SER A 411 -23.53 7.45 -20.46
CA SER A 411 -24.06 8.81 -20.62
C SER A 411 -24.54 9.13 -22.03
N THR A 412 -23.85 8.62 -23.07
CA THR A 412 -24.21 8.89 -24.47
C THR A 412 -25.33 7.99 -24.97
N ILE A 413 -25.29 6.70 -24.63
CA ILE A 413 -26.18 5.69 -25.20
C ILE A 413 -27.35 5.39 -24.23
N THR A 414 -27.05 4.96 -23.01
CA THR A 414 -28.09 4.51 -22.06
C THR A 414 -28.96 5.67 -21.59
N VAL A 415 -28.35 6.77 -21.14
CA VAL A 415 -29.09 7.97 -20.70
C VAL A 415 -29.94 8.53 -21.84
N GLY A 416 -29.43 8.58 -23.07
CA GLY A 416 -30.18 9.03 -24.23
C GLY A 416 -31.38 8.15 -24.54
N ALA A 417 -31.19 6.84 -24.49
CA ALA A 417 -32.29 5.89 -24.72
C ALA A 417 -33.36 6.02 -23.64
N VAL A 418 -32.97 6.21 -22.37
CA VAL A 418 -33.91 6.44 -21.25
C VAL A 418 -34.72 7.72 -21.47
N HIS A 419 -34.06 8.84 -21.85
CA HIS A 419 -34.75 10.09 -22.18
C HIS A 419 -35.80 9.90 -23.29
N VAL A 420 -35.44 9.23 -24.37
CA VAL A 420 -36.37 8.96 -25.49
C VAL A 420 -37.55 8.08 -25.08
N VAL A 421 -37.31 7.04 -24.28
CA VAL A 421 -38.35 6.14 -23.78
C VAL A 421 -39.33 6.86 -22.85
N VAL A 422 -38.80 7.63 -21.90
CA VAL A 422 -39.64 8.32 -20.90
C VAL A 422 -40.44 9.45 -21.53
N GLU A 423 -39.86 10.24 -22.43
CA GLU A 423 -40.55 11.34 -23.09
C GLU A 423 -41.67 10.86 -24.02
N LYS A 424 -41.48 9.69 -24.65
CA LYS A 424 -42.55 9.02 -25.40
C LYS A 424 -43.75 8.63 -24.53
N SER A 425 -43.49 8.34 -23.23
CA SER A 425 -44.54 7.85 -22.30
C SER A 425 -45.15 8.96 -21.47
N ALA A 426 -44.45 10.00 -21.09
CA ALA A 426 -44.83 11.02 -20.11
C ALA A 426 -45.08 12.42 -20.70
N GLY A 427 -44.74 12.63 -21.99
CA GLY A 427 -44.83 13.96 -22.63
C GLY A 427 -43.65 14.89 -22.32
N GLU A 428 -43.68 16.12 -22.86
CA GLU A 428 -42.59 17.10 -22.76
C GLU A 428 -42.39 17.58 -21.32
N MET A 429 -41.14 17.41 -20.81
CA MET A 429 -40.73 17.87 -19.48
C MET A 429 -39.66 18.95 -19.62
N PHE A 430 -40.05 20.20 -19.57
CA PHE A 430 -39.11 21.32 -19.72
C PHE A 430 -38.95 22.16 -18.47
N HIS A 431 -37.67 22.42 -18.10
CA HIS A 431 -37.26 23.45 -17.15
C HIS A 431 -36.03 24.22 -17.69
N ARG A 432 -35.94 25.52 -17.46
CA ARG A 432 -34.82 26.38 -17.88
C ARG A 432 -33.62 26.18 -16.96
N GLY A 433 -32.46 25.80 -17.52
CA GLY A 433 -31.19 25.69 -16.81
C GLY A 433 -30.65 27.02 -16.31
N LEU A 434 -29.75 27.01 -15.36
CA LEU A 434 -29.10 28.18 -14.75
C LEU A 434 -28.23 28.90 -15.79
N ARG A 435 -28.38 30.27 -15.92
CA ARG A 435 -27.52 31.14 -16.74
C ARG A 435 -26.84 32.17 -15.85
N LEU A 436 -25.52 32.33 -16.03
CA LEU A 436 -24.67 33.23 -15.24
C LEU A 436 -24.10 34.37 -16.09
N ASP A 437 -24.95 35.07 -16.85
CA ASP A 437 -24.57 36.15 -17.79
C ASP A 437 -23.80 37.28 -17.10
N GLY A 438 -24.12 37.59 -15.84
CA GLY A 438 -23.42 38.62 -15.05
C GLY A 438 -21.96 38.30 -14.77
N ILE A 439 -21.64 37.01 -14.53
CA ILE A 439 -20.26 36.56 -14.31
C ILE A 439 -19.47 36.63 -15.61
N ALA A 440 -20.07 36.27 -16.74
CA ALA A 440 -19.45 36.39 -18.06
C ALA A 440 -19.00 37.81 -18.39
N ASP A 441 -19.82 38.80 -18.14
CA ASP A 441 -19.49 40.23 -18.36
C ASP A 441 -18.35 40.69 -17.44
N LEU A 442 -18.38 40.31 -16.19
CA LEU A 442 -17.32 40.63 -15.22
C LEU A 442 -15.99 40.01 -15.61
N SER A 443 -15.98 38.69 -15.92
CA SER A 443 -14.77 37.96 -16.30
C SER A 443 -14.15 38.52 -17.58
N THR A 444 -14.96 38.84 -18.60
CA THR A 444 -14.47 39.41 -19.86
C THR A 444 -13.84 40.82 -19.64
N ARG A 445 -14.49 41.70 -18.86
CA ARG A 445 -13.94 43.03 -18.55
C ARG A 445 -12.66 42.94 -17.72
N PHE A 446 -12.63 42.04 -16.72
CA PHE A 446 -11.45 41.81 -15.90
C PHE A 446 -10.27 41.34 -16.74
N GLN A 447 -10.49 40.34 -17.59
CA GLN A 447 -9.48 39.78 -18.47
C GLN A 447 -8.95 40.83 -19.47
N GLN A 448 -9.83 41.58 -20.10
CA GLN A 448 -9.46 42.62 -21.07
C GLN A 448 -8.53 43.66 -20.48
N ARG A 449 -8.74 44.02 -19.19
CA ARG A 449 -7.97 45.07 -18.51
C ARG A 449 -6.70 44.57 -17.85
N ASN A 450 -6.63 43.30 -17.44
CA ASN A 450 -5.59 42.80 -16.53
C ASN A 450 -4.82 41.61 -17.07
N THR A 451 -4.94 41.19 -18.32
CA THR A 451 -4.29 39.99 -18.88
C THR A 451 -2.81 39.88 -18.52
N ALA A 452 -2.00 40.93 -18.74
CA ALA A 452 -0.57 40.88 -18.47
C ALA A 452 -0.26 40.74 -16.97
N ARG A 453 -1.07 41.36 -16.10
CA ARG A 453 -0.89 41.22 -14.65
C ARG A 453 -1.25 39.85 -14.17
N VAL A 454 -2.31 39.24 -14.70
CA VAL A 454 -2.72 37.89 -14.39
C VAL A 454 -1.61 36.88 -14.78
N LEU A 455 -1.08 37.01 -15.99
CA LEU A 455 0.00 36.14 -16.45
C LEU A 455 1.28 36.27 -15.60
N LEU A 456 1.63 37.50 -15.17
CA LEU A 456 2.76 37.74 -14.30
C LEU A 456 2.55 37.12 -12.91
N ILE A 457 1.37 37.28 -12.32
CA ILE A 457 1.03 36.71 -11.01
C ILE A 457 1.07 35.16 -11.09
N VAL A 458 0.50 34.58 -12.14
CA VAL A 458 0.54 33.13 -12.36
C VAL A 458 1.99 32.64 -12.47
N ALA A 459 2.85 33.34 -13.22
CA ALA A 459 4.27 32.95 -13.31
C ALA A 459 5.00 33.02 -11.97
N MET A 460 4.71 34.06 -11.14
CA MET A 460 5.31 34.16 -9.80
C MET A 460 4.83 33.07 -8.87
N ILE A 461 3.53 32.77 -8.85
CA ILE A 461 2.98 31.68 -8.03
C ILE A 461 3.57 30.35 -8.48
N THR A 462 3.64 30.07 -9.78
CA THR A 462 4.23 28.84 -10.31
C THR A 462 5.67 28.67 -9.87
N MET A 463 6.48 29.74 -9.96
CA MET A 463 7.86 29.69 -9.52
C MET A 463 7.96 29.42 -8.00
N GLY A 464 7.11 30.06 -7.21
CA GLY A 464 6.99 29.81 -5.76
C GLY A 464 6.58 28.36 -5.45
N SER A 465 5.55 27.86 -6.12
CA SER A 465 5.08 26.48 -5.97
C SER A 465 6.18 25.44 -6.26
N VAL A 466 6.92 25.61 -7.35
CA VAL A 466 8.02 24.71 -7.71
C VAL A 466 9.14 24.76 -6.67
N ILE A 467 9.49 25.94 -6.15
CA ILE A 467 10.54 26.07 -5.13
C ILE A 467 10.13 25.37 -3.83
N VAL A 468 8.88 25.55 -3.40
CA VAL A 468 8.37 24.90 -2.17
C VAL A 468 8.33 23.38 -2.37
N ALA A 469 7.84 22.92 -3.50
CA ALA A 469 7.77 21.49 -3.82
C ALA A 469 9.14 20.80 -3.78
N ILE A 470 10.19 21.41 -4.36
CA ILE A 470 11.54 20.83 -4.36
C ILE A 470 12.14 20.73 -2.94
N ARG A 471 11.69 21.58 -2.02
CA ARG A 471 12.26 21.66 -0.66
C ARG A 471 11.54 20.81 0.37
N GLU A 472 10.24 20.70 0.26
CA GLU A 472 9.38 20.22 1.34
C GLU A 472 8.58 18.96 0.96
N LEU A 473 8.70 18.48 -0.28
CA LEU A 473 7.89 17.36 -0.73
C LEU A 473 8.70 16.08 -0.73
N ASP A 474 8.36 15.17 0.17
CA ASP A 474 8.97 13.87 0.32
C ASP A 474 8.07 12.75 -0.22
N THR A 475 8.63 11.55 -0.34
CA THR A 475 7.88 10.34 -0.69
C THR A 475 7.79 9.47 0.55
N SER A 476 6.58 9.07 0.90
CA SER A 476 6.33 8.17 2.02
C SER A 476 5.45 6.99 1.59
N PHE A 477 5.73 5.84 2.15
CA PHE A 477 4.89 4.66 2.04
C PHE A 477 4.93 3.90 3.36
N GLU A 478 3.80 3.85 4.03
CA GLU A 478 3.61 3.00 5.18
C GLU A 478 2.28 2.25 5.02
N LEU A 479 2.24 0.98 5.39
CA LEU A 479 0.99 0.20 5.34
C LEU A 479 -0.08 0.81 6.25
N THR A 480 0.37 1.44 7.31
CA THR A 480 -0.47 2.15 8.28
C THR A 480 -1.18 3.38 7.72
N ASP A 481 -0.72 3.95 6.60
CA ASP A 481 -1.42 5.03 5.88
C ASP A 481 -2.80 4.59 5.35
N PHE A 482 -3.02 3.28 5.26
CA PHE A 482 -4.30 2.67 4.85
C PHE A 482 -5.21 2.33 6.03
N LEU A 483 -4.74 2.50 7.27
CA LEU A 483 -5.54 2.29 8.48
C LEU A 483 -6.32 3.55 8.85
N SER A 484 -7.44 3.35 9.52
CA SER A 484 -8.25 4.44 10.07
C SER A 484 -7.67 4.94 11.39
N GLU A 485 -7.49 6.26 11.54
CA GLU A 485 -7.06 6.86 12.81
C GLU A 485 -8.12 6.80 13.92
N GLU A 486 -9.40 6.74 13.55
CA GLU A 486 -10.51 6.71 14.52
C GLU A 486 -11.04 5.28 14.69
N GLY A 487 -10.68 4.64 15.79
CA GLY A 487 -11.33 3.40 16.25
C GLY A 487 -10.61 2.10 15.92
N MET A 488 -9.35 2.16 15.49
CA MET A 488 -8.51 0.96 15.36
C MET A 488 -7.55 0.85 16.54
N ASP A 489 -7.89 -0.01 17.49
CA ASP A 489 -7.02 -0.39 18.60
C ASP A 489 -5.63 -0.89 18.14
N ILE A 490 -5.54 -1.41 16.90
CA ILE A 490 -4.30 -1.98 16.36
C ILE A 490 -3.18 -0.95 16.18
N MET A 491 -3.51 0.32 15.87
CA MET A 491 -2.50 1.39 15.76
C MET A 491 -1.94 1.80 17.12
N GLU A 492 -2.80 1.84 18.13
CA GLU A 492 -2.39 2.10 19.51
C GLU A 492 -1.49 0.96 20.00
N VAL A 493 -1.91 -0.29 19.78
CA VAL A 493 -1.11 -1.49 20.08
C VAL A 493 0.23 -1.45 19.37
N ARG A 494 0.28 -1.11 18.08
CA ARG A 494 1.55 -1.03 17.33
C ARG A 494 2.50 0.01 17.91
N ASN A 495 2.01 1.21 18.16
CA ASN A 495 2.84 2.29 18.69
C ASN A 495 3.35 1.91 20.08
N GLU A 496 2.49 1.34 20.91
CA GLU A 496 2.85 0.86 22.23
C GLU A 496 3.87 -0.28 22.19
N MET A 497 3.73 -1.21 21.23
CA MET A 497 4.71 -2.28 21.00
C MET A 497 6.08 -1.72 20.60
N TYR A 498 6.14 -0.76 19.69
CA TYR A 498 7.40 -0.16 19.22
C TYR A 498 8.07 0.69 20.31
N ASP A 499 7.28 1.35 21.15
CA ASP A 499 7.79 2.13 22.28
C ASP A 499 8.23 1.22 23.45
N SER A 500 7.57 0.07 23.62
CA SER A 500 7.80 -0.84 24.74
C SER A 500 8.89 -1.87 24.48
N TYR A 501 9.05 -2.32 23.21
CA TYR A 501 9.94 -3.42 22.87
C TYR A 501 10.79 -3.06 21.64
N GLU A 502 12.10 -3.04 21.83
CA GLU A 502 13.03 -2.76 20.74
C GLU A 502 12.91 -3.80 19.60
N ALA A 503 12.75 -5.08 19.97
CA ALA A 503 12.64 -6.17 19.01
C ALA A 503 11.39 -6.11 18.12
N ALA A 504 10.31 -5.50 18.56
CA ALA A 504 9.10 -5.33 17.75
C ALA A 504 9.28 -4.35 16.59
N ALA A 505 10.26 -3.44 16.70
CA ALA A 505 10.58 -2.46 15.66
C ALA A 505 11.63 -2.98 14.64
N TRP A 506 12.22 -4.16 14.88
CA TRP A 506 13.22 -4.72 13.98
C TRP A 506 12.61 -5.08 12.63
N LYS A 507 13.37 -4.79 11.58
CA LYS A 507 13.06 -5.15 10.20
C LYS A 507 14.09 -6.15 9.70
N SER A 508 13.73 -6.95 8.70
CA SER A 508 14.65 -7.94 8.16
C SER A 508 15.28 -7.52 6.83
N VAL A 509 16.57 -7.86 6.68
CA VAL A 509 17.25 -7.93 5.39
C VAL A 509 17.70 -9.37 5.19
N ILE A 510 17.39 -9.93 4.04
CA ILE A 510 17.72 -11.30 3.69
C ILE A 510 18.71 -11.29 2.54
N LEU A 511 19.83 -12.01 2.71
CA LEU A 511 20.75 -12.32 1.64
C LEU A 511 20.50 -13.76 1.19
N LEU A 512 20.20 -13.95 -0.10
CA LEU A 512 20.10 -15.25 -0.74
C LEU A 512 21.32 -15.46 -1.63
N VAL A 513 22.05 -16.55 -1.40
CA VAL A 513 23.14 -16.99 -2.28
C VAL A 513 22.63 -18.15 -3.10
N GLU A 514 22.68 -18.02 -4.42
CA GLU A 514 22.22 -19.04 -5.38
C GLU A 514 23.33 -19.41 -6.36
N PRO A 515 23.29 -20.63 -6.94
CA PRO A 515 24.28 -21.05 -7.92
C PRO A 515 24.26 -20.14 -9.16
N ALA A 516 25.42 -19.96 -9.79
CA ALA A 516 25.51 -19.28 -11.08
C ALA A 516 24.72 -20.05 -12.16
N GLU A 517 24.28 -19.34 -13.19
CA GLU A 517 23.46 -19.95 -14.26
C GLU A 517 24.19 -21.16 -14.91
N GLY A 518 23.64 -22.34 -14.70
CA GLY A 518 24.16 -23.61 -15.19
C GLY A 518 24.95 -24.46 -14.19
N ASP A 519 25.15 -23.95 -12.97
CA ASP A 519 25.80 -24.66 -11.88
C ASP A 519 24.74 -25.30 -10.96
N GLU A 520 25.06 -26.49 -10.39
CA GLU A 520 24.16 -27.21 -9.49
C GLU A 520 24.32 -26.80 -8.01
N SER A 521 25.45 -26.16 -7.65
CA SER A 521 25.78 -25.76 -6.28
C SER A 521 26.54 -24.44 -6.22
N ILE A 522 26.43 -23.76 -5.07
CA ILE A 522 27.17 -22.50 -4.79
C ILE A 522 28.60 -22.74 -4.30
N VAL A 523 28.95 -23.99 -3.99
CA VAL A 523 30.20 -24.34 -3.28
C VAL A 523 31.22 -24.85 -4.23
N VAL A 524 32.40 -24.21 -4.22
CA VAL A 524 33.61 -24.68 -4.91
C VAL A 524 34.47 -25.52 -3.95
N ASP A 525 34.60 -25.10 -2.68
CA ASP A 525 35.33 -25.76 -1.60
C ASP A 525 34.75 -25.32 -0.24
N ASP A 526 34.48 -26.30 0.65
CA ASP A 526 33.89 -26.06 1.99
C ASP A 526 34.75 -25.12 2.85
N ARG A 527 36.07 -25.19 2.70
CA ARG A 527 36.98 -24.32 3.44
C ARG A 527 36.88 -22.86 2.97
N ASP A 528 36.67 -22.64 1.69
CA ASP A 528 36.48 -21.32 1.14
C ASP A 528 35.09 -20.77 1.49
N LEU A 529 34.08 -21.64 1.53
CA LEU A 529 32.74 -21.28 2.03
C LEU A 529 32.80 -20.79 3.48
N LEU A 530 33.39 -21.57 4.39
CA LEU A 530 33.52 -21.17 5.80
C LEU A 530 34.24 -19.84 5.96
N ARG A 531 35.34 -19.61 5.20
CA ARG A 531 36.08 -18.34 5.21
C ARG A 531 35.24 -17.18 4.67
N GLY A 532 34.43 -17.44 3.65
CA GLY A 532 33.50 -16.45 3.09
C GLY A 532 32.48 -16.01 4.12
N LEU A 533 31.86 -16.99 4.79
CA LEU A 533 30.87 -16.77 5.84
C LEU A 533 31.48 -16.09 7.07
N GLU A 534 32.68 -16.48 7.52
CA GLU A 534 33.42 -15.81 8.61
C GLU A 534 33.69 -14.34 8.30
N ARG A 535 34.13 -14.03 7.06
CA ARG A 535 34.35 -12.63 6.65
C ARG A 535 33.04 -11.85 6.57
N LEU A 536 31.95 -12.47 6.12
CA LEU A 536 30.64 -11.85 6.09
C LEU A 536 30.13 -11.58 7.52
N ASP A 537 30.27 -12.56 8.43
CA ASP A 537 29.99 -12.42 9.86
C ASP A 537 30.73 -11.21 10.47
N SER A 538 32.05 -11.16 10.26
CA SER A 538 32.88 -10.06 10.75
C SER A 538 32.51 -8.69 10.17
N ARG A 539 32.05 -8.63 8.91
CA ARG A 539 31.58 -7.40 8.27
C ARG A 539 30.24 -6.96 8.81
N ILE A 540 29.27 -7.89 8.88
CA ILE A 540 27.91 -7.62 9.39
C ILE A 540 27.97 -7.18 10.85
N SER A 541 28.75 -7.88 11.68
CA SER A 541 28.93 -7.52 13.08
C SER A 541 29.51 -6.12 13.31
N GLY A 542 30.19 -5.56 12.32
CA GLY A 542 30.74 -4.20 12.36
C GLY A 542 29.85 -3.12 11.78
N LEU A 543 28.64 -3.45 11.28
CA LEU A 543 27.73 -2.47 10.69
C LEU A 543 26.89 -1.79 11.80
N PRO A 544 26.82 -0.46 11.83
CA PRO A 544 26.00 0.26 12.81
C PRO A 544 24.49 0.08 12.59
N GLU A 545 24.08 -0.33 11.40
CA GLU A 545 22.68 -0.55 11.02
C GLU A 545 22.15 -1.89 11.53
N VAL A 546 23.03 -2.83 11.88
CA VAL A 546 22.65 -4.15 12.39
C VAL A 546 22.35 -4.06 13.88
N VAL A 547 21.24 -4.64 14.28
CA VAL A 547 20.82 -4.68 15.67
C VAL A 547 21.84 -5.46 16.51
N ASN A 548 22.26 -4.86 17.60
CA ASN A 548 23.10 -5.48 18.62
C ASN A 548 22.33 -5.48 19.94
N PRO A 549 21.61 -6.55 20.27
CA PRO A 549 20.85 -6.59 21.51
C PRO A 549 21.78 -6.41 22.72
N ASN A 550 21.41 -5.51 23.61
CA ASN A 550 22.18 -5.16 24.82
C ASN A 550 22.25 -6.29 25.87
N SER A 551 22.08 -7.53 25.49
CA SER A 551 21.91 -8.70 26.34
C SER A 551 23.18 -9.38 26.81
N GLY A 552 24.34 -8.71 26.78
CA GLY A 552 25.61 -9.33 27.19
C GLY A 552 26.18 -10.35 26.21
N SER A 553 25.43 -10.81 25.21
CA SER A 553 25.97 -11.51 24.05
C SER A 553 26.53 -10.44 23.12
N GLN A 554 27.83 -10.42 22.90
CA GLN A 554 28.50 -9.48 21.96
C GLN A 554 28.21 -9.84 20.49
N ARG A 555 27.01 -10.38 20.19
CA ARG A 555 26.69 -10.91 18.87
C ARG A 555 25.59 -10.09 18.23
N PRO A 556 25.76 -9.68 16.95
CA PRO A 556 24.71 -9.02 16.22
C PRO A 556 23.53 -9.97 15.99
N SER A 557 22.32 -9.40 15.84
CA SER A 557 21.12 -10.17 15.54
C SER A 557 21.09 -10.56 14.06
N TYR A 558 21.61 -11.75 13.74
CA TYR A 558 21.45 -12.38 12.44
C TYR A 558 21.45 -13.91 12.56
N ASP A 559 20.82 -14.58 11.60
CA ASP A 559 20.80 -16.03 11.51
C ASP A 559 21.13 -16.53 10.09
N GLY A 560 21.78 -17.66 10.02
CA GLY A 560 22.26 -18.28 8.78
C GLY A 560 23.19 -19.46 9.04
N LEU A 561 23.73 -20.07 7.99
CA LEU A 561 24.56 -21.28 8.10
C LEU A 561 25.72 -21.15 9.10
N TYR A 562 26.40 -20.00 9.14
CA TYR A 562 27.54 -19.79 10.02
C TYR A 562 27.14 -19.84 11.50
N THR A 563 26.05 -19.15 11.86
CA THR A 563 25.52 -19.16 13.23
C THR A 563 25.02 -20.51 13.63
N ILE A 564 24.31 -21.23 12.75
CA ILE A 564 23.80 -22.58 13.00
C ILE A 564 24.93 -23.56 13.29
N LEU A 565 25.96 -23.61 12.44
CA LEU A 565 27.10 -24.49 12.65
C LEU A 565 27.91 -24.13 13.90
N ARG A 566 28.08 -22.84 14.18
CA ARG A 566 28.75 -22.38 15.40
C ARG A 566 28.02 -22.83 16.65
N ASP A 567 26.69 -22.59 16.68
CA ASP A 567 25.86 -22.97 17.81
C ASP A 567 25.83 -24.49 18.00
N ALA A 568 25.82 -25.26 16.91
CA ALA A 568 25.88 -26.71 16.98
C ALA A 568 27.21 -27.20 17.59
N VAL A 569 28.34 -26.58 17.23
CA VAL A 569 29.67 -26.91 17.79
C VAL A 569 29.80 -26.44 19.23
N GLU A 570 29.25 -25.31 19.58
CA GLU A 570 29.25 -24.79 20.96
C GLU A 570 28.38 -25.65 21.88
N ASN A 571 27.24 -26.15 21.38
CA ASN A 571 26.32 -27.01 22.13
C ASN A 571 26.83 -28.44 22.31
N ASP A 572 27.49 -28.97 21.30
CA ASP A 572 28.01 -30.34 21.33
C ASP A 572 29.42 -30.39 20.71
N ALA A 573 30.44 -30.43 21.56
CA ALA A 573 31.82 -30.58 21.13
C ALA A 573 32.04 -31.85 20.31
N SER A 574 31.25 -32.92 20.52
CA SER A 574 31.35 -34.18 19.76
C SER A 574 30.82 -34.01 18.33
N PHE A 575 29.91 -33.09 18.09
CA PHE A 575 29.50 -32.68 16.75
C PHE A 575 30.67 -32.00 16.02
N GLY A 576 31.32 -31.05 16.67
CA GLY A 576 32.52 -30.38 16.11
C GLY A 576 33.61 -31.38 15.74
N ASP A 577 33.95 -32.33 16.62
CA ASP A 577 34.92 -33.39 16.38
C ASP A 577 34.53 -34.31 15.21
N SER A 578 33.23 -34.61 15.05
CA SER A 578 32.73 -35.49 13.99
C SER A 578 32.84 -34.90 12.59
N TYR A 579 32.73 -33.57 12.48
CA TYR A 579 32.76 -32.84 11.20
C TYR A 579 33.99 -31.95 11.04
N ASN A 580 34.99 -32.11 11.86
CA ASN A 580 36.27 -31.40 11.83
C ASN A 580 36.12 -29.85 11.91
N LEU A 581 35.11 -29.42 12.70
CA LEU A 581 34.81 -28.05 12.99
C LEU A 581 35.18 -27.71 14.44
N GLY A 582 35.64 -26.47 14.71
CA GLY A 582 35.99 -26.05 16.06
C GLY A 582 35.77 -24.54 16.23
N ILE A 583 35.77 -24.11 17.51
CA ILE A 583 35.71 -22.69 17.87
C ILE A 583 37.12 -22.19 18.13
N PHE A 584 37.54 -21.17 17.38
CA PHE A 584 38.89 -20.58 17.46
C PHE A 584 38.74 -19.07 17.65
N ASP A 585 39.29 -18.55 18.73
CA ASP A 585 39.19 -17.13 19.08
C ASP A 585 37.72 -16.57 19.06
N GLY A 586 36.74 -17.42 19.42
CA GLY A 586 35.35 -17.10 19.44
C GLY A 586 34.60 -17.21 18.07
N GLY A 587 35.30 -17.58 17.00
CA GLY A 587 34.73 -17.85 15.68
C GLY A 587 34.75 -19.33 15.29
N LEU A 588 33.80 -19.76 14.45
CA LEU A 588 33.78 -21.09 13.87
C LEU A 588 34.86 -21.20 12.80
N GLY A 589 35.64 -22.28 12.84
CA GLY A 589 36.68 -22.55 11.86
C GLY A 589 36.96 -24.04 11.64
N PRO A 590 37.62 -24.40 10.54
CA PRO A 590 38.03 -25.79 10.26
C PRO A 590 39.22 -26.23 11.12
N THR A 591 39.22 -27.48 11.61
CA THR A 591 40.37 -28.12 12.26
C THR A 591 41.46 -28.54 11.22
N ASP A 592 42.58 -29.05 11.68
CA ASP A 592 43.66 -29.53 10.80
C ASP A 592 43.24 -30.70 9.90
N ASP A 593 42.30 -31.53 10.37
CA ASP A 593 41.80 -32.72 9.67
C ASP A 593 40.61 -32.43 8.73
N PHE A 594 40.18 -31.17 8.62
CA PHE A 594 39.04 -30.71 7.81
C PHE A 594 39.21 -31.02 6.32
N SER A 595 38.21 -31.62 5.72
CA SER A 595 38.14 -32.01 4.32
C SER A 595 36.93 -31.44 3.59
N ASN A 596 36.98 -31.43 2.27
CA ASN A 596 35.83 -31.01 1.46
C ASN A 596 34.68 -32.01 1.61
N GLY A 597 33.46 -31.56 1.86
CA GLY A 597 32.28 -32.35 2.18
C GLY A 597 31.91 -32.37 3.67
N ASP A 598 32.81 -31.95 4.56
CA ASP A 598 32.52 -31.90 6.00
C ASP A 598 31.37 -30.95 6.36
N VAL A 599 31.28 -29.80 5.69
CA VAL A 599 30.18 -28.83 5.89
C VAL A 599 28.85 -29.43 5.42
N SER A 600 28.81 -30.01 4.23
CA SER A 600 27.57 -30.62 3.70
C SER A 600 27.11 -31.81 4.58
N ALA A 601 28.05 -32.61 5.08
CA ALA A 601 27.78 -33.70 6.00
C ALA A 601 27.25 -33.20 7.36
N ALA A 602 27.82 -32.10 7.87
CA ALA A 602 27.32 -31.46 9.09
C ALA A 602 25.89 -30.91 8.90
N ILE A 603 25.61 -30.23 7.78
CA ILE A 603 24.29 -29.75 7.44
C ILE A 603 23.28 -30.91 7.32
N SER A 604 23.61 -31.97 6.57
CA SER A 604 22.72 -33.14 6.42
C SER A 604 22.43 -33.81 7.78
N SER A 605 23.39 -33.82 8.68
CA SER A 605 23.19 -34.34 10.04
C SER A 605 22.24 -33.45 10.85
N LEU A 606 22.33 -32.13 10.73
CA LEU A 606 21.43 -31.19 11.41
C LEU A 606 20.01 -31.25 10.82
N MET A 607 19.85 -31.39 9.51
CA MET A 607 18.56 -31.48 8.83
C MET A 607 17.71 -32.72 9.25
N ILE A 608 18.31 -33.73 9.80
CA ILE A 608 17.61 -34.93 10.30
C ILE A 608 17.57 -35.01 11.84
N ASN A 609 18.04 -33.96 12.52
CA ASN A 609 18.11 -33.92 13.97
C ASN A 609 16.88 -33.20 14.54
N ASP A 610 15.98 -33.98 15.13
CA ASP A 610 14.76 -33.51 15.77
C ASP A 610 14.95 -33.05 17.22
N SER A 611 16.18 -32.97 17.72
CA SER A 611 16.43 -32.39 19.03
C SER A 611 16.33 -30.85 18.95
N ILE A 612 16.05 -30.23 20.09
CA ILE A 612 15.92 -28.78 20.17
C ILE A 612 17.25 -28.14 19.82
N GLY A 613 17.25 -27.33 18.77
CA GLY A 613 18.40 -26.58 18.25
C GLY A 613 18.42 -25.15 18.71
N ASP A 614 17.24 -24.58 19.01
CA ASP A 614 17.06 -23.30 19.64
C ASP A 614 16.11 -23.47 20.86
N PRO A 615 16.65 -23.50 22.07
CA PRO A 615 15.83 -23.65 23.27
C PRO A 615 14.84 -22.52 23.50
N LEU A 616 15.09 -21.34 22.92
CA LEU A 616 14.25 -20.16 23.09
C LEU A 616 12.99 -20.23 22.24
N ARG A 617 13.16 -20.64 20.96
CA ARG A 617 12.04 -20.75 20.02
C ARG A 617 11.40 -22.11 20.02
N GLY A 618 12.08 -23.11 20.61
CA GLY A 618 11.65 -24.50 20.57
C GLY A 618 11.90 -25.18 19.23
N ASP A 619 12.62 -24.52 18.30
CA ASP A 619 12.94 -25.06 16.98
C ASP A 619 13.92 -26.22 17.10
N THR A 620 13.64 -27.28 16.36
CA THR A 620 14.60 -28.36 16.20
C THR A 620 15.75 -27.95 15.26
N TRP A 621 16.90 -28.63 15.35
CA TRP A 621 18.00 -28.43 14.41
C TRP A 621 17.54 -28.61 12.96
N SER A 622 16.67 -29.60 12.73
CA SER A 622 16.09 -29.87 11.42
C SER A 622 15.30 -28.68 10.88
N GLN A 623 14.40 -28.12 11.67
CA GLN A 623 13.61 -26.95 11.29
C GLN A 623 14.49 -25.75 11.03
N ARG A 624 15.36 -25.39 11.99
CA ARG A 624 16.24 -24.22 11.87
C ARG A 624 17.18 -24.32 10.65
N THR A 625 17.79 -25.51 10.41
CA THR A 625 18.71 -25.68 9.29
C THR A 625 17.99 -25.58 7.94
N SER A 626 16.82 -26.20 7.81
CA SER A 626 16.03 -26.19 6.57
C SER A 626 15.54 -24.80 6.18
N MET A 627 15.35 -23.88 7.15
CA MET A 627 14.97 -22.50 6.87
C MET A 627 16.08 -21.66 6.21
N TYR A 628 17.35 -22.03 6.38
CA TYR A 628 18.50 -21.25 5.95
C TYR A 628 19.39 -21.92 4.91
N VAL A 629 19.27 -23.22 4.70
CA VAL A 629 20.13 -23.98 3.81
C VAL A 629 19.31 -24.97 2.98
N ALA A 630 19.54 -24.99 1.68
CA ALA A 630 19.09 -26.08 0.81
C ALA A 630 20.29 -26.80 0.21
N LEU A 631 20.26 -28.12 0.20
CA LEU A 631 21.27 -28.97 -0.41
C LEU A 631 20.87 -29.37 -1.84
N THR A 632 21.86 -29.84 -2.61
CA THR A 632 21.63 -30.51 -3.90
C THR A 632 20.81 -31.78 -3.71
N GLU A 633 20.17 -32.31 -4.78
CA GLU A 633 19.35 -33.53 -4.71
C GLU A 633 20.11 -34.77 -4.18
N ASP A 634 21.43 -34.82 -4.33
CA ASP A 634 22.30 -35.86 -3.83
C ASP A 634 22.90 -35.60 -2.44
N GLU A 635 22.47 -34.45 -1.81
CA GLU A 635 22.93 -33.97 -0.50
C GLU A 635 24.47 -33.79 -0.41
N SER A 636 25.16 -33.70 -1.54
CA SER A 636 26.62 -33.63 -1.58
C SER A 636 27.19 -32.24 -1.46
N ALA A 637 26.39 -31.22 -1.75
CA ALA A 637 26.81 -29.81 -1.76
C ALA A 637 25.66 -28.85 -1.39
N VAL A 638 26.05 -27.66 -0.98
CA VAL A 638 25.09 -26.58 -0.69
C VAL A 638 24.60 -25.96 -2.02
N LYS A 639 23.29 -25.96 -2.21
CA LYS A 639 22.64 -25.35 -3.38
C LYS A 639 22.26 -23.90 -3.13
N TYR A 640 21.56 -23.63 -2.02
CA TYR A 640 21.16 -22.28 -1.64
C TYR A 640 21.55 -21.98 -0.19
N LEU A 641 21.91 -20.74 0.06
CA LEU A 641 22.09 -20.21 1.42
C LEU A 641 21.23 -18.98 1.61
N ARG A 642 20.51 -18.96 2.71
CA ARG A 642 19.78 -17.79 3.21
C ARG A 642 20.49 -17.27 4.46
N MET A 643 20.55 -15.96 4.58
CA MET A 643 20.95 -15.26 5.80
C MET A 643 19.93 -14.17 6.08
N ARG A 644 19.41 -14.13 7.29
CA ARG A 644 18.54 -13.06 7.79
C ARG A 644 19.30 -12.19 8.74
N VAL A 645 19.24 -10.90 8.55
CA VAL A 645 19.88 -9.88 9.39
C VAL A 645 18.81 -8.91 9.88
N ASP A 646 18.75 -8.71 11.19
CA ASP A 646 17.81 -7.77 11.77
C ASP A 646 18.44 -6.37 11.83
N VAL A 647 17.67 -5.38 11.38
CA VAL A 647 18.09 -3.97 11.28
C VAL A 647 17.01 -3.07 11.88
N LEU A 648 17.45 -1.91 12.38
CA LEU A 648 16.52 -0.89 12.86
C LEU A 648 16.38 0.19 11.80
N VAL A 649 15.15 0.40 11.34
CA VAL A 649 14.82 1.39 10.32
C VAL A 649 13.55 2.11 10.72
N SER A 650 13.66 3.42 10.91
CA SER A 650 12.58 4.28 11.37
C SER A 650 11.91 5.09 10.25
N ASN A 651 12.60 5.27 9.13
CA ASN A 651 12.11 6.11 8.03
C ASN A 651 12.67 5.66 6.66
N SER A 652 12.14 6.26 5.59
CA SER A 652 12.47 5.91 4.21
C SER A 652 13.93 6.20 3.83
N GLU A 653 14.57 7.22 4.42
CA GLU A 653 15.96 7.56 4.15
C GLU A 653 16.90 6.49 4.73
N GLU A 654 16.64 6.05 5.96
CA GLU A 654 17.35 4.94 6.60
C GLU A 654 17.15 3.63 5.84
N ALA A 655 15.94 3.35 5.34
CA ALA A 655 15.66 2.16 4.52
C ALA A 655 16.54 2.14 3.26
N GLN A 656 16.69 3.27 2.60
CA GLN A 656 17.56 3.39 1.43
C GLN A 656 19.03 3.19 1.80
N GLU A 657 19.51 3.79 2.90
CA GLU A 657 20.90 3.64 3.36
C GLU A 657 21.20 2.17 3.69
N VAL A 658 20.33 1.50 4.43
CA VAL A 658 20.46 0.06 4.74
C VAL A 658 20.47 -0.77 3.45
N SER A 659 19.57 -0.50 2.52
CA SER A 659 19.52 -1.19 1.22
C SER A 659 20.86 -1.06 0.46
N ASP A 660 21.42 0.15 0.39
CA ASP A 660 22.69 0.41 -0.28
C ASP A 660 23.87 -0.29 0.41
N VAL A 661 23.88 -0.32 1.75
CA VAL A 661 24.90 -1.01 2.56
C VAL A 661 24.87 -2.51 2.27
N PHE A 662 23.68 -3.14 2.30
CA PHE A 662 23.56 -4.58 2.07
C PHE A 662 23.77 -4.97 0.59
N ALA A 663 23.39 -4.14 -0.37
CA ALA A 663 23.73 -4.33 -1.78
C ALA A 663 25.25 -4.36 -1.96
N LYS A 664 25.98 -3.52 -1.24
CA LYS A 664 27.44 -3.55 -1.25
C LYS A 664 28.02 -4.80 -0.58
N GLN A 665 27.41 -5.30 0.50
CA GLN A 665 27.86 -6.55 1.14
C GLN A 665 27.63 -7.75 0.20
N ALA A 666 26.52 -7.79 -0.52
CA ALA A 666 26.23 -8.79 -1.53
C ALA A 666 27.31 -8.80 -2.63
N GLN A 667 27.61 -7.63 -3.21
CA GLN A 667 28.67 -7.49 -4.23
C GLN A 667 30.06 -7.88 -3.70
N LEU A 668 30.38 -7.60 -2.44
CA LEU A 668 31.64 -8.01 -1.84
C LEU A 668 31.73 -9.52 -1.68
N LEU A 669 30.64 -10.17 -1.29
CA LEU A 669 30.58 -11.63 -1.15
C LEU A 669 30.76 -12.32 -2.51
N GLU A 670 30.13 -11.83 -3.56
CA GLU A 670 30.34 -12.31 -4.93
C GLU A 670 31.79 -12.07 -5.41
N SER A 671 32.34 -10.88 -5.17
CA SER A 671 33.67 -10.51 -5.66
C SER A 671 34.80 -11.23 -4.96
N ASP A 672 34.60 -11.65 -3.71
CA ASP A 672 35.57 -12.42 -2.96
C ASP A 672 35.88 -13.79 -3.59
N GLY A 673 34.96 -14.30 -4.45
CA GLY A 673 35.14 -15.58 -5.17
C GLY A 673 35.14 -16.81 -4.25
N LEU A 674 34.71 -16.64 -3.01
CA LEU A 674 34.68 -17.67 -1.97
C LEU A 674 33.37 -18.46 -2.03
N VAL A 675 32.35 -17.83 -2.64
CA VAL A 675 31.06 -18.42 -2.93
C VAL A 675 30.87 -18.36 -4.45
N GLY A 676 30.72 -19.52 -5.07
CA GLY A 676 30.57 -19.62 -6.54
C GLY A 676 29.13 -19.40 -6.98
N GLY A 677 28.58 -18.22 -6.69
CA GLY A 677 27.18 -17.97 -7.04
C GLY A 677 26.85 -16.48 -7.14
N GLN A 678 25.58 -16.19 -7.33
CA GLN A 678 25.03 -14.84 -7.31
C GLN A 678 24.42 -14.57 -5.92
N VAL A 679 24.50 -13.33 -5.47
CA VAL A 679 23.95 -12.92 -4.16
C VAL A 679 22.84 -11.90 -4.38
N HIS A 680 21.66 -12.28 -4.00
CA HIS A 680 20.47 -11.40 -4.05
C HIS A 680 20.12 -10.90 -2.65
N ILE A 681 19.57 -9.70 -2.59
CA ILE A 681 19.04 -9.13 -1.34
C ILE A 681 17.52 -9.00 -1.43
N THR A 682 16.84 -9.38 -0.35
CA THR A 682 15.39 -9.23 -0.19
C THR A 682 15.04 -8.95 1.27
N GLY A 683 13.79 -9.05 1.65
CA GLY A 683 13.30 -8.78 3.00
C GLY A 683 12.61 -7.41 3.10
N ASP A 684 12.00 -7.14 4.26
CA ASP A 684 11.06 -6.03 4.47
C ASP A 684 11.62 -4.67 4.05
N VAL A 685 12.89 -4.39 4.40
CA VAL A 685 13.56 -3.10 4.09
C VAL A 685 13.81 -2.96 2.60
N ILE A 686 14.21 -4.04 1.94
CA ILE A 686 14.51 -4.01 0.50
C ILE A 686 13.22 -3.86 -0.31
N VAL A 687 12.18 -4.58 0.07
CA VAL A 687 10.84 -4.47 -0.55
C VAL A 687 10.31 -3.05 -0.38
N LEU A 688 10.41 -2.48 0.83
CA LEU A 688 9.99 -1.10 1.09
C LEU A 688 10.76 -0.10 0.21
N ASN A 689 12.10 -0.23 0.12
CA ASN A 689 12.92 0.65 -0.71
C ASN A 689 12.58 0.51 -2.21
N ASN A 690 12.29 -0.71 -2.69
CA ASN A 690 11.85 -0.96 -4.06
C ASN A 690 10.49 -0.29 -4.35
N VAL A 691 9.54 -0.35 -3.41
CA VAL A 691 8.26 0.35 -3.51
C VAL A 691 8.47 1.86 -3.59
N LEU A 692 9.27 2.44 -2.70
CA LEU A 692 9.55 3.88 -2.67
C LEU A 692 10.22 4.38 -3.96
N SER A 693 11.24 3.67 -4.44
CA SER A 693 11.92 4.02 -5.69
C SER A 693 11.01 3.84 -6.91
N GLY A 694 10.20 2.77 -6.93
CA GLY A 694 9.18 2.54 -7.93
C GLY A 694 8.11 3.63 -7.98
N LEU A 695 7.72 4.19 -6.82
CA LEU A 695 6.80 5.33 -6.74
C LEU A 695 7.38 6.56 -7.46
N VAL A 696 8.61 6.96 -7.13
CA VAL A 696 9.25 8.14 -7.75
C VAL A 696 9.39 7.97 -9.26
N LEU A 697 9.85 6.81 -9.71
CA LEU A 697 10.01 6.52 -11.15
C LEU A 697 8.65 6.56 -11.87
N SER A 698 7.65 5.88 -11.32
CA SER A 698 6.29 5.82 -11.87
C SER A 698 5.66 7.20 -12.02
N GLN A 699 5.92 8.13 -11.09
CA GLN A 699 5.44 9.50 -11.19
C GLN A 699 6.00 10.24 -12.40
N VAL A 700 7.32 10.17 -12.58
CA VAL A 700 8.00 10.85 -13.68
C VAL A 700 7.51 10.28 -15.00
N GLU A 701 7.47 8.97 -15.14
CA GLU A 701 7.03 8.28 -16.35
C GLU A 701 5.57 8.55 -16.69
N SER A 702 4.64 8.36 -15.74
CA SER A 702 3.21 8.58 -15.99
C SER A 702 2.90 10.04 -16.35
N THR A 703 3.56 10.99 -15.69
CA THR A 703 3.43 12.42 -15.99
C THR A 703 3.97 12.75 -17.39
N ALA A 704 5.16 12.23 -17.76
CA ALA A 704 5.76 12.44 -19.06
C ALA A 704 4.92 11.83 -20.19
N ILE A 705 4.44 10.60 -20.02
CA ILE A 705 3.57 9.90 -20.96
C ILE A 705 2.24 10.68 -21.12
N SER A 706 1.61 11.10 -20.03
CA SER A 706 0.37 11.86 -20.04
C SER A 706 0.52 13.19 -20.80
N LEU A 707 1.60 13.93 -20.53
CA LEU A 707 1.92 15.18 -21.26
C LEU A 707 2.17 14.93 -22.74
N PHE A 708 2.95 13.91 -23.07
CA PHE A 708 3.28 13.57 -24.45
C PHE A 708 2.03 13.18 -25.25
N VAL A 709 1.21 12.27 -24.71
CA VAL A 709 -0.02 11.84 -25.39
C VAL A 709 -1.01 12.99 -25.52
N SER A 710 -1.18 13.78 -24.45
CA SER A 710 -2.03 14.97 -24.49
C SER A 710 -1.57 15.98 -25.54
N MET A 711 -0.27 16.21 -25.65
CA MET A 711 0.31 17.06 -26.68
C MET A 711 0.07 16.49 -28.08
N LEU A 712 0.26 15.18 -28.27
CA LEU A 712 0.00 14.50 -29.55
C LEU A 712 -1.45 14.68 -29.99
N VAL A 713 -2.41 14.43 -29.09
CA VAL A 713 -3.85 14.62 -29.33
C VAL A 713 -4.15 16.07 -29.71
N LEU A 714 -3.58 17.04 -29.01
CA LEU A 714 -3.73 18.46 -29.32
C LEU A 714 -3.14 18.83 -30.69
N VAL A 715 -1.97 18.31 -31.02
CA VAL A 715 -1.34 18.54 -32.36
C VAL A 715 -2.19 17.97 -33.49
N LEU A 716 -2.73 16.77 -33.29
CA LEU A 716 -3.66 16.15 -34.27
C LEU A 716 -4.94 16.97 -34.43
N LEU A 717 -5.44 17.57 -33.36
CA LEU A 717 -6.64 18.40 -33.36
C LEU A 717 -6.43 19.77 -33.96
N THR A 718 -5.41 20.49 -33.50
CA THR A 718 -5.14 21.89 -33.94
C THR A 718 -4.43 21.94 -35.28
N ARG A 719 -3.70 20.87 -35.66
CA ARG A 719 -2.77 20.78 -36.75
C ARG A 719 -1.69 21.86 -36.78
N ARG A 720 -1.44 22.48 -35.62
CA ARG A 720 -0.48 23.55 -35.39
C ARG A 720 0.21 23.38 -34.04
N LEU A 721 1.51 23.11 -34.04
CA LEU A 721 2.29 22.89 -32.83
C LEU A 721 2.22 24.08 -31.87
N GLY A 722 2.30 25.31 -32.37
CA GLY A 722 2.23 26.54 -31.56
C GLY A 722 0.91 26.69 -30.78
N GLN A 723 -0.23 26.38 -31.43
CA GLN A 723 -1.54 26.43 -30.78
C GLN A 723 -1.68 25.32 -29.75
N SER A 724 -1.17 24.12 -30.04
CA SER A 724 -1.17 23.02 -29.06
C SER A 724 -0.40 23.38 -27.80
N LEU A 725 0.76 24.02 -27.96
CA LEU A 725 1.56 24.51 -26.82
C LEU A 725 0.82 25.55 -25.98
N VAL A 726 0.10 26.48 -26.62
CA VAL A 726 -0.71 27.48 -25.91
C VAL A 726 -1.86 26.84 -25.14
N VAL A 727 -2.45 25.75 -25.65
CA VAL A 727 -3.57 25.06 -24.98
C VAL A 727 -3.09 24.17 -23.82
N ILE A 728 -1.92 23.51 -23.94
CA ILE A 728 -1.39 22.61 -22.92
C ILE A 728 -0.67 23.34 -21.77
N LEU A 729 -0.09 24.52 -22.04
CA LEU A 729 0.67 25.28 -21.06
C LEU A 729 -0.10 25.56 -19.75
N PRO A 730 -1.38 26.01 -19.76
CA PRO A 730 -2.17 26.19 -18.55
C PRO A 730 -2.31 24.90 -17.73
N VAL A 731 -2.37 23.75 -18.38
CA VAL A 731 -2.50 22.44 -17.73
C VAL A 731 -1.21 22.08 -16.98
N GLY A 732 -0.05 22.28 -17.60
CA GLY A 732 1.24 22.08 -16.95
C GLY A 732 1.45 23.03 -15.75
N LEU A 733 0.99 24.29 -15.86
CA LEU A 733 1.02 25.25 -14.75
C LEU A 733 0.09 24.82 -13.60
N ALA A 734 -1.08 24.23 -13.91
CA ALA A 734 -1.98 23.67 -12.89
C ALA A 734 -1.31 22.53 -12.14
N GLY A 735 -0.63 21.60 -12.83
CA GLY A 735 0.15 20.53 -12.19
C GLY A 735 1.20 21.08 -11.24
N ALA A 736 1.99 22.06 -11.66
CA ALA A 736 2.98 22.69 -10.77
C ALA A 736 2.35 23.36 -9.53
N TRP A 737 1.15 23.94 -9.66
CA TRP A 737 0.43 24.50 -8.51
C TRP A 737 -0.10 23.43 -7.56
N VAL A 738 -0.53 22.28 -8.10
CA VAL A 738 -1.00 21.15 -7.30
C VAL A 738 0.15 20.62 -6.44
N VAL A 739 1.31 20.34 -7.06
CA VAL A 739 2.49 19.85 -6.35
C VAL A 739 2.97 20.84 -5.27
N GLY A 740 2.96 22.15 -5.58
CA GLY A 740 3.26 23.18 -4.58
C GLY A 740 2.23 23.26 -3.46
N ALA A 741 0.95 23.00 -3.74
CA ALA A 741 -0.10 22.96 -2.72
C ALA A 741 0.05 21.73 -1.82
N MET A 742 0.41 20.58 -2.35
CA MET A 742 0.72 19.38 -1.57
C MET A 742 1.82 19.66 -0.55
N ALA A 743 2.95 20.21 -1.00
CA ALA A 743 4.06 20.58 -0.13
C ALA A 743 3.65 21.58 0.98
N MET A 744 2.81 22.59 0.64
CA MET A 744 2.32 23.55 1.64
C MET A 744 1.35 22.96 2.65
N LEU A 745 0.64 21.89 2.28
CA LEU A 745 -0.31 21.19 3.15
C LEU A 745 0.33 20.06 3.94
N GLY A 746 1.63 19.76 3.70
CA GLY A 746 2.31 18.62 4.32
C GLY A 746 1.85 17.26 3.79
N ILE A 747 1.27 17.22 2.58
CA ILE A 747 0.82 16.00 1.94
C ILE A 747 1.96 15.47 1.08
N ASN A 748 2.53 14.33 1.48
CA ASN A 748 3.63 13.67 0.77
C ASN A 748 3.17 12.92 -0.49
N TRP A 749 4.16 12.55 -1.31
CA TRP A 749 3.93 11.56 -2.36
C TRP A 749 3.67 10.20 -1.73
N ASN A 750 2.45 9.72 -1.83
CA ASN A 750 2.05 8.36 -1.48
C ASN A 750 1.50 7.65 -2.73
N VAL A 751 1.11 6.40 -2.60
CA VAL A 751 0.65 5.57 -3.73
C VAL A 751 -0.52 6.19 -4.51
N LEU A 752 -1.43 6.90 -3.86
CA LEU A 752 -2.54 7.58 -4.53
C LEU A 752 -2.17 8.97 -5.05
N THR A 753 -1.46 9.76 -4.23
CA THR A 753 -1.14 11.15 -4.59
C THR A 753 -0.14 11.25 -5.73
N ILE A 754 0.68 10.25 -5.93
CA ILE A 754 1.67 10.20 -7.02
C ILE A 754 1.04 10.27 -8.41
N MET A 755 -0.17 9.75 -8.56
CA MET A 755 -0.89 9.78 -9.83
C MET A 755 -1.58 11.12 -10.13
N ILE A 756 -1.62 12.03 -9.17
CA ILE A 756 -2.40 13.28 -9.29
C ILE A 756 -1.88 14.19 -10.38
N THR A 757 -0.58 14.19 -10.66
CA THR A 757 -0.04 14.99 -11.76
C THR A 757 -0.55 14.51 -13.12
N ALA A 758 -0.58 13.21 -13.35
CA ALA A 758 -1.18 12.62 -14.56
C ALA A 758 -2.69 12.88 -14.62
N LEU A 759 -3.39 12.74 -13.48
CA LEU A 759 -4.80 13.07 -13.33
C LEU A 759 -5.07 14.55 -13.64
N THR A 760 -4.26 15.46 -13.10
CA THR A 760 -4.36 16.91 -13.35
C THR A 760 -4.24 17.23 -14.84
N ILE A 761 -3.33 16.57 -15.53
CA ILE A 761 -3.14 16.72 -16.98
C ILE A 761 -4.39 16.21 -17.72
N GLY A 762 -4.85 14.99 -17.39
CA GLY A 762 -6.01 14.36 -18.01
C GLY A 762 -7.29 15.15 -17.87
N LEU A 763 -7.57 15.69 -16.67
CA LEU A 763 -8.76 16.48 -16.37
C LEU A 763 -8.62 17.93 -16.85
N GLY A 764 -7.45 18.52 -16.67
CA GLY A 764 -7.21 19.93 -17.00
C GLY A 764 -7.25 20.21 -18.50
N ILE A 765 -6.84 19.24 -19.32
CA ILE A 765 -6.85 19.39 -20.76
C ILE A 765 -8.27 19.49 -21.33
N ASP A 766 -9.24 18.80 -20.72
CA ASP A 766 -10.64 18.84 -21.15
C ASP A 766 -11.22 20.24 -21.06
N TYR A 767 -11.00 20.94 -19.94
CA TYR A 767 -11.42 22.33 -19.78
C TYR A 767 -10.76 23.24 -20.81
N SER A 768 -9.48 23.05 -21.05
CA SER A 768 -8.71 23.81 -22.03
C SER A 768 -9.19 23.59 -23.47
N ILE A 769 -9.50 22.34 -23.85
CA ILE A 769 -10.06 21.99 -25.16
C ILE A 769 -11.42 22.65 -25.36
N HIS A 770 -12.32 22.57 -24.37
CA HIS A 770 -13.66 23.17 -24.48
C HIS A 770 -13.61 24.68 -24.63
N VAL A 771 -12.77 25.37 -23.84
CA VAL A 771 -12.56 26.82 -23.92
C VAL A 771 -11.97 27.21 -25.26
N TRP A 772 -10.91 26.55 -25.70
CA TRP A 772 -10.25 26.84 -26.96
C TRP A 772 -11.19 26.64 -28.17
N ARG A 773 -11.86 25.49 -28.23
CA ARG A 773 -12.81 25.16 -29.33
C ARG A 773 -13.97 26.16 -29.44
N ARG A 774 -14.52 26.59 -28.30
CA ARG A 774 -15.61 27.58 -28.32
C ARG A 774 -15.13 28.93 -28.85
N ILE A 775 -13.98 29.40 -28.40
CA ILE A 775 -13.38 30.65 -28.86
C ILE A 775 -13.06 30.56 -30.37
N GLU A 776 -12.46 29.46 -30.82
CA GLU A 776 -12.14 29.22 -32.23
C GLU A 776 -13.39 29.19 -33.12
N ALA A 777 -14.43 28.45 -32.74
CA ALA A 777 -15.69 28.37 -33.47
C ALA A 777 -16.39 29.74 -33.57
N ASN A 778 -16.42 30.53 -32.50
CA ASN A 778 -16.99 31.86 -32.50
C ASN A 778 -16.21 32.82 -33.41
N ARG A 779 -14.88 32.74 -33.40
CA ARG A 779 -14.05 33.54 -34.31
C ARG A 779 -14.22 33.14 -35.76
N ASN A 780 -14.30 31.87 -36.04
CA ASN A 780 -14.56 31.38 -37.43
C ASN A 780 -15.94 31.78 -37.93
N SER A 781 -16.90 32.09 -37.01
CA SER A 781 -18.19 32.67 -37.38
C SER A 781 -18.16 34.20 -37.56
N GLY A 782 -16.98 34.85 -37.43
CA GLY A 782 -16.79 36.30 -37.66
C GLY A 782 -16.87 37.16 -36.40
N MET A 783 -16.99 36.60 -35.21
CA MET A 783 -17.01 37.38 -33.98
C MET A 783 -15.62 37.98 -33.65
N ARG A 784 -15.60 39.17 -33.08
CA ARG A 784 -14.38 39.78 -32.54
C ARG A 784 -13.85 38.99 -31.35
N THR A 785 -12.56 39.02 -31.12
CA THR A 785 -11.89 38.18 -30.05
C THR A 785 -12.59 38.31 -28.69
N TRP A 786 -12.90 39.52 -28.24
CA TRP A 786 -13.53 39.71 -26.93
C TRP A 786 -15.03 39.39 -26.89
N GLU A 787 -15.71 39.45 -28.03
CA GLU A 787 -17.10 38.99 -28.17
C GLU A 787 -17.15 37.46 -28.14
N ALA A 788 -16.20 36.81 -28.82
CA ALA A 788 -16.04 35.35 -28.79
C ALA A 788 -15.73 34.83 -27.36
N MET A 789 -14.91 35.56 -26.61
CA MET A 789 -14.61 35.22 -25.20
C MET A 789 -15.81 35.43 -24.29
N ARG A 790 -16.56 36.51 -24.46
CA ARG A 790 -17.79 36.75 -23.71
C ARG A 790 -18.82 35.65 -23.90
N ASP A 791 -19.03 35.23 -25.18
CA ASP A 791 -19.93 34.13 -25.48
C ASP A 791 -19.40 32.81 -24.91
N MET A 792 -18.10 32.56 -24.95
CA MET A 792 -17.48 31.41 -24.30
C MET A 792 -17.77 31.39 -22.79
N TYR A 793 -17.59 32.51 -22.06
CA TYR A 793 -17.87 32.58 -20.62
C TYR A 793 -19.35 32.37 -20.29
N SER A 794 -20.29 32.96 -21.09
CA SER A 794 -21.71 32.82 -20.85
C SER A 794 -22.28 31.43 -21.15
N THR A 795 -21.65 30.68 -22.04
CA THR A 795 -22.13 29.37 -22.49
C THR A 795 -21.26 28.24 -21.92
N THR A 796 -20.06 28.07 -22.47
CA THR A 796 -19.11 27.00 -22.13
C THR A 796 -18.57 27.19 -20.70
N GLY A 797 -18.20 28.42 -20.32
CA GLY A 797 -17.68 28.71 -18.99
C GLY A 797 -18.66 28.37 -17.88
N THR A 798 -19.96 28.63 -18.07
CA THR A 798 -20.99 28.25 -17.10
C THR A 798 -21.16 26.72 -17.00
N ALA A 799 -21.05 26.03 -18.14
CA ALA A 799 -21.10 24.58 -18.13
C ALA A 799 -19.89 23.98 -17.39
N LEU A 800 -18.68 24.50 -17.67
CA LEU A 800 -17.45 24.08 -17.02
C LEU A 800 -17.44 24.36 -15.50
N LEU A 801 -17.97 25.52 -15.07
CA LEU A 801 -18.11 25.80 -13.64
C LEU A 801 -19.02 24.80 -12.94
N LEU A 802 -20.14 24.43 -13.55
CA LEU A 802 -21.05 23.44 -12.97
C LEU A 802 -20.41 22.06 -12.94
N SER A 803 -19.81 21.65 -14.05
CA SER A 803 -19.09 20.40 -14.20
C SER A 803 -17.95 20.26 -13.17
N ALA A 804 -17.06 21.24 -13.12
CA ALA A 804 -15.97 21.24 -12.14
C ALA A 804 -16.48 21.24 -10.68
N SER A 805 -17.59 21.95 -10.40
CA SER A 805 -18.18 21.92 -9.05
C SER A 805 -18.69 20.54 -8.68
N THR A 806 -19.30 19.80 -9.62
CA THR A 806 -19.75 18.41 -9.36
C THR A 806 -18.57 17.47 -9.15
N THR A 807 -17.51 17.62 -9.93
CA THR A 807 -16.29 16.82 -9.82
C THR A 807 -15.54 17.12 -8.52
N ILE A 808 -15.37 18.39 -8.15
CA ILE A 808 -14.76 18.79 -6.86
C ILE A 808 -15.56 18.21 -5.70
N CYS A 809 -16.89 18.37 -5.69
CA CYS A 809 -17.72 17.81 -4.63
C CYS A 809 -17.67 16.27 -4.60
N GLY A 810 -17.55 15.62 -5.77
CA GLY A 810 -17.34 14.17 -5.85
C GLY A 810 -16.03 13.73 -5.18
N PHE A 811 -14.93 14.43 -5.43
CA PHE A 811 -13.64 14.17 -4.76
C PHE A 811 -13.66 14.57 -3.28
N MET A 812 -14.34 15.63 -2.91
CA MET A 812 -14.48 16.05 -1.51
C MET A 812 -15.20 15.01 -0.64
N VAL A 813 -15.99 14.10 -1.22
CA VAL A 813 -16.57 12.98 -0.47
C VAL A 813 -15.47 12.09 0.11
N LEU A 814 -14.33 11.95 -0.58
CA LEU A 814 -13.20 11.15 -0.11
C LEU A 814 -12.57 11.68 1.19
N LEU A 815 -12.77 12.97 1.53
CA LEU A 815 -12.35 13.54 2.82
C LEU A 815 -13.11 12.93 4.01
N LEU A 816 -14.22 12.28 3.76
CA LEU A 816 -15.01 11.58 4.78
C LEU A 816 -14.57 10.13 4.97
N SER A 817 -13.59 9.68 4.20
CA SER A 817 -12.95 8.38 4.43
C SER A 817 -12.21 8.41 5.75
N PRO A 818 -12.25 7.37 6.55
CA PRO A 818 -11.39 7.25 7.72
C PRO A 818 -9.93 6.91 7.36
N ILE A 819 -9.65 6.59 6.10
CA ILE A 819 -8.33 6.18 5.60
C ILE A 819 -7.57 7.42 5.11
N PRO A 820 -6.42 7.79 5.74
CA PRO A 820 -5.67 9.02 5.45
C PRO A 820 -5.26 9.17 3.97
N VAL A 821 -4.72 8.13 3.36
CA VAL A 821 -4.31 8.14 1.94
C VAL A 821 -5.47 8.49 0.99
N ILE A 822 -6.69 8.04 1.30
CA ILE A 822 -7.89 8.36 0.52
C ILE A 822 -8.33 9.81 0.76
N GLN A 823 -8.21 10.31 1.99
CA GLN A 823 -8.47 11.74 2.30
C GLN A 823 -7.54 12.65 1.51
N ASP A 824 -6.23 12.38 1.57
CA ASP A 824 -5.20 13.13 0.85
C ASP A 824 -5.48 13.16 -0.66
N PHE A 825 -5.79 12.00 -1.23
CA PHE A 825 -6.19 11.92 -2.64
C PHE A 825 -7.43 12.75 -2.96
N GLY A 826 -8.41 12.78 -2.08
CA GLY A 826 -9.62 13.61 -2.19
C GLY A 826 -9.31 15.11 -2.18
N VAL A 827 -8.47 15.55 -1.23
CA VAL A 827 -8.02 16.95 -1.11
C VAL A 827 -7.28 17.37 -2.38
N VAL A 828 -6.24 16.62 -2.75
CA VAL A 828 -5.34 17.02 -3.84
C VAL A 828 -6.04 16.93 -5.20
N SER A 829 -6.92 15.94 -5.40
CA SER A 829 -7.75 15.84 -6.60
C SER A 829 -8.74 17.00 -6.71
N SER A 830 -9.34 17.43 -5.61
CA SER A 830 -10.23 18.60 -5.57
C SER A 830 -9.49 19.89 -5.94
N ILE A 831 -8.31 20.09 -5.38
CA ILE A 831 -7.40 21.22 -5.69
C ILE A 831 -6.97 21.17 -7.15
N SER A 832 -6.66 19.99 -7.68
CA SER A 832 -6.28 19.76 -9.08
C SER A 832 -7.36 20.22 -10.05
N VAL A 833 -8.60 19.82 -9.84
CA VAL A 833 -9.75 20.27 -10.67
C VAL A 833 -9.95 21.77 -10.56
N LEU A 834 -9.86 22.33 -9.36
CA LEU A 834 -10.01 23.78 -9.13
C LEU A 834 -8.92 24.56 -9.88
N PHE A 835 -7.65 24.19 -9.76
CA PHE A 835 -6.56 24.87 -10.43
C PHE A 835 -6.64 24.71 -11.95
N SER A 836 -7.00 23.53 -12.44
CA SER A 836 -7.22 23.29 -13.86
C SER A 836 -8.33 24.18 -14.43
N LEU A 837 -9.45 24.32 -13.71
CA LEU A 837 -10.53 25.22 -14.08
C LEU A 837 -10.08 26.70 -14.09
N VAL A 838 -9.38 27.13 -13.04
CA VAL A 838 -8.85 28.49 -12.93
C VAL A 838 -7.89 28.79 -14.10
N MET A 839 -6.99 27.88 -14.40
CA MET A 839 -6.05 28.00 -15.51
C MET A 839 -6.76 28.06 -16.87
N ALA A 840 -7.76 27.20 -17.10
CA ALA A 840 -8.53 27.18 -18.34
C ALA A 840 -9.38 28.45 -18.54
N LEU A 841 -9.95 29.02 -17.47
CA LEU A 841 -10.82 30.20 -17.57
C LEU A 841 -10.08 31.55 -17.44
N LEU A 842 -8.94 31.61 -16.74
CA LEU A 842 -8.21 32.84 -16.53
C LEU A 842 -6.94 32.97 -17.38
N VAL A 843 -6.18 31.86 -17.52
CA VAL A 843 -4.87 31.92 -18.21
C VAL A 843 -5.02 31.70 -19.72
N LEU A 844 -5.73 30.65 -20.11
CA LEU A 844 -5.87 30.27 -21.51
C LEU A 844 -6.48 31.38 -22.39
N PRO A 845 -7.60 32.05 -22.01
CA PRO A 845 -8.12 33.13 -22.82
C PRO A 845 -7.12 34.30 -22.97
N GLY A 846 -6.33 34.56 -21.91
CA GLY A 846 -5.29 35.61 -21.95
C GLY A 846 -4.16 35.26 -22.93
N LEU A 847 -3.70 34.01 -22.94
CA LEU A 847 -2.68 33.51 -23.88
C LEU A 847 -3.19 33.57 -25.33
N LEU A 848 -4.42 33.10 -25.56
CA LEU A 848 -5.06 33.15 -26.88
C LEU A 848 -5.24 34.62 -27.36
N ALA A 849 -5.60 35.55 -26.47
CA ALA A 849 -5.70 36.97 -26.82
C ALA A 849 -4.35 37.57 -27.21
N ALA A 850 -3.27 37.14 -26.58
CA ALA A 850 -1.90 37.54 -26.91
C ALA A 850 -1.44 36.97 -28.25
N GLU A 851 -1.69 35.67 -28.51
CA GLU A 851 -1.39 35.02 -29.78
C GLU A 851 -2.11 35.69 -30.94
N PHE A 852 -3.42 35.99 -30.79
CA PHE A 852 -4.20 36.64 -31.82
C PHE A 852 -3.79 38.12 -32.12
N ARG A 853 -3.09 38.75 -31.16
CA ARG A 853 -2.52 40.10 -31.38
C ARG A 853 -1.18 40.04 -32.09
N SER A 854 -0.39 39.01 -31.89
CA SER A 854 0.95 38.84 -32.50
C SER A 854 0.89 38.31 -33.92
N GLY A 855 -0.15 37.55 -34.30
CA GLY A 855 -0.41 37.11 -35.64
C GLY A 855 -1.08 38.18 -36.44
N ASN A 856 -0.34 38.84 -37.34
CA ASN A 856 -0.88 39.82 -38.30
C ASN A 856 -2.12 39.28 -39.02
N GLY A 857 -3.24 39.89 -38.81
CA GLY A 857 -4.41 39.99 -39.61
C GLY A 857 -4.89 38.79 -40.42
N TYR A 858 -5.80 38.01 -39.90
CA TYR A 858 -6.95 37.45 -40.62
C TYR A 858 -8.20 37.71 -39.79
#